data_b4131af0d4f1fb77b99d8a9f346c4bb7
#
_entry.id   b4131af0d4f1fb77b99d8a9f346c4bb7
#
_cell.length_a   1.000
_cell.length_b   1.000
_cell.length_c   1.000
_cell.angle_alpha   90.00
_cell.angle_beta   90.00
_cell.angle_gamma   90.00
#
_symmetry.space_group_name_H-M   'P 1'
#
loop_
_entity.id
_entity.type
_entity.pdbx_description
1 polymer ?
#
loop_
_entity_poly.entity_id
_entity_poly.type
_entity_poly.pdbx_seq_one_letter_code
_entity_poly.pdbx_strand_id
1 'polypeptide(L)'
;MGDDGTAPWEDVQHLTDDEVNAFLSDLDHNGDGLIDYSEVEKKLDQVHAEIAPNPSPHNLNHSSASDADRHAFLRKIIGSDKNRIPRDEFAERVRSWKIPSLKQDKETSVDQKTYLRKLGVLRRMRSYWAVHGPEIAFLALVVSTQLAFGIWHLVKYLRGEYYTRAFGWGVVLAKTCAGALYPTFFFLVLSMSRYLSTFLRRSYYISRFINWDMSQTFHIAISCVAVTLATLHAIGHLSGSFVWGSRVENEGAVAMLLGPDAVPRPYIVYIRSLPGLTGLVALGLFYVLCLLSLPQVRKKSYEVFQLGHLLMYPILGLLMAHGTAGLLQAPMFGYWLAFPTLLVLTERVARVFLGFSQRVPATIQILDKETVLVKAAIPSERIWQYHAGQYVFLQVPKLSYFQWHPFTVSTCIGNEFQLHIKTDGNWTSRLRELCNGESGAPSAIEIGVNGPFGAPAQRFYDFSHSIVVGAGIGVTPFSGILVDLQEKDDKEHEGPATGKAKDTTEPRETLMHGGSGDRHPSTYAPDYRRIDFHWTVRERNSLLWLSDLLNRVSRSQQWHAKHDEQAHLDVRIHTHITQKHNKIATHVYRWLLEMHRTPEHPTSPLTGLLNPTLFGRPDFVKILDHHYEEMKVYKAVLVEKDPEQLDEEFKVGVFFCGTPVVGEILADRCRLLSARGIEDGSKIEYHFMMEVFG
;
A
#
# COMPACT_ATOMS: atom_id res chain seq x y z
N MET A 1 30.41 12.75 29.54
CA MET A 1 30.72 13.32 28.22
C MET A 1 29.37 13.47 27.56
N GLY A 2 28.93 14.70 27.42
CA GLY A 2 27.60 15.03 26.97
C GLY A 2 27.36 14.60 25.55
N ASP A 3 26.37 13.78 25.37
CA ASP A 3 25.77 13.53 24.08
C ASP A 3 24.57 14.45 24.01
N ASP A 4 24.71 15.54 23.27
CA ASP A 4 23.64 16.46 22.98
C ASP A 4 22.60 15.66 22.18
N GLY A 5 21.41 15.52 22.74
CA GLY A 5 20.25 14.86 22.12
C GLY A 5 19.75 15.61 20.91
N THR A 6 20.60 15.72 19.90
CA THR A 6 20.35 16.43 18.65
C THR A 6 19.47 15.56 17.76
N ALA A 7 18.33 16.10 17.35
CA ALA A 7 17.40 15.43 16.45
C ALA A 7 18.10 15.04 15.11
N PRO A 8 17.63 13.97 14.40
CA PRO A 8 18.30 13.42 13.19
C PRO A 8 18.53 14.41 12.05
N TRP A 9 17.99 15.62 12.16
CA TRP A 9 18.13 16.74 11.22
C TRP A 9 19.19 17.77 11.63
N GLU A 10 19.91 17.60 12.74
CA GLU A 10 20.92 18.57 13.21
C GLU A 10 22.29 18.43 12.53
N ASP A 11 22.57 17.29 11.90
CA ASP A 11 23.73 17.09 11.01
C ASP A 11 23.51 17.68 9.59
N VAL A 12 22.74 18.76 9.48
CA VAL A 12 22.40 19.36 8.20
C VAL A 12 23.49 20.35 7.80
N GLN A 13 24.21 20.08 6.70
CA GLN A 13 25.02 21.10 6.05
C GLN A 13 24.11 22.22 5.53
N HIS A 14 24.30 23.43 6.00
CA HIS A 14 23.59 24.59 5.49
C HIS A 14 24.19 25.03 4.13
N LEU A 15 23.51 25.97 3.44
CA LEU A 15 23.92 26.48 2.16
C LEU A 15 25.42 26.85 2.17
N THR A 16 26.15 26.32 1.22
CA THR A 16 27.57 26.64 1.01
C THR A 16 27.71 28.06 0.43
N ASP A 17 28.90 28.68 0.57
CA ASP A 17 29.14 30.00 0.00
C ASP A 17 28.93 30.05 -1.52
N ASP A 18 29.24 28.95 -2.24
CA ASP A 18 28.94 28.83 -3.67
C ASP A 18 27.43 28.86 -3.95
N GLU A 19 26.64 28.18 -3.12
CA GLU A 19 25.18 28.13 -3.26
C GLU A 19 24.55 29.49 -2.91
N VAL A 20 25.05 30.17 -1.88
CA VAL A 20 24.63 31.53 -1.53
C VAL A 20 24.94 32.48 -2.68
N ASN A 21 26.16 32.44 -3.21
CA ASN A 21 26.56 33.28 -4.34
C ASN A 21 25.74 33.00 -5.61
N ALA A 22 25.45 31.73 -5.88
CA ALA A 22 24.59 31.34 -6.99
C ALA A 22 23.15 31.87 -6.81
N PHE A 23 22.60 31.82 -5.59
CA PHE A 23 21.30 32.38 -5.29
C PHE A 23 21.23 33.88 -5.47
N LEU A 24 22.24 34.59 -4.96
CA LEU A 24 22.35 36.05 -5.11
C LEU A 24 22.51 36.47 -6.58
N SER A 25 23.28 35.74 -7.37
CA SER A 25 23.42 35.99 -8.81
C SER A 25 22.14 35.71 -9.61
N ASP A 26 21.29 34.82 -9.10
CA ASP A 26 19.98 34.55 -9.70
C ASP A 26 18.90 35.60 -9.32
N LEU A 27 19.14 36.37 -8.23
CA LEU A 27 18.33 37.51 -7.81
C LEU A 27 18.76 38.81 -8.47
N ASP A 28 20.05 39.15 -8.40
CA ASP A 28 20.65 40.37 -8.97
C ASP A 28 20.68 40.24 -10.50
N HIS A 29 19.54 40.59 -11.12
CA HIS A 29 19.34 40.41 -12.56
C HIS A 29 20.01 41.53 -13.39
N ASN A 30 20.17 42.72 -12.77
CA ASN A 30 20.76 43.90 -13.41
C ASN A 30 22.30 43.97 -13.20
N GLY A 31 22.84 43.19 -12.25
CA GLY A 31 24.26 43.09 -11.96
C GLY A 31 24.86 44.33 -11.29
N ASP A 32 24.03 45.14 -10.61
CA ASP A 32 24.46 46.37 -9.96
C ASP A 32 25.03 46.16 -8.55
N GLY A 33 25.04 44.94 -8.03
CA GLY A 33 25.54 44.57 -6.71
C GLY A 33 24.60 44.93 -5.54
N LEU A 34 23.38 45.34 -5.85
CA LEU A 34 22.33 45.61 -4.90
C LEU A 34 21.18 44.62 -5.13
N ILE A 35 20.48 44.24 -4.11
CA ILE A 35 19.28 43.39 -4.21
C ILE A 35 18.07 44.27 -3.99
N ASP A 36 17.27 44.44 -5.02
CA ASP A 36 16.06 45.27 -5.01
C ASP A 36 14.83 44.46 -4.56
N TYR A 37 13.89 45.15 -3.88
CA TYR A 37 12.59 44.58 -3.53
C TYR A 37 11.87 43.99 -4.75
N SER A 38 11.89 44.70 -5.85
CA SER A 38 11.24 44.26 -7.12
C SER A 38 11.88 43.01 -7.72
N GLU A 39 13.19 42.80 -7.55
CA GLU A 39 13.90 41.61 -8.01
C GLU A 39 13.49 40.38 -7.19
N VAL A 40 13.45 40.52 -5.85
CA VAL A 40 12.98 39.48 -4.94
C VAL A 40 11.52 39.15 -5.21
N GLU A 41 10.67 40.16 -5.41
CA GLU A 41 9.25 39.99 -5.72
C GLU A 41 9.06 39.25 -7.05
N LYS A 42 9.70 39.68 -8.12
CA LYS A 42 9.62 39.05 -9.44
C LYS A 42 10.11 37.59 -9.40
N LYS A 43 11.16 37.31 -8.63
CA LYS A 43 11.69 35.95 -8.48
C LYS A 43 10.77 35.09 -7.64
N LEU A 44 10.19 35.63 -6.59
CA LEU A 44 9.18 34.93 -5.80
C LEU A 44 7.99 34.53 -6.66
N ASP A 45 7.47 35.43 -7.50
CA ASP A 45 6.34 35.14 -8.39
C ASP A 45 6.67 33.99 -9.35
N GLN A 46 7.86 34.05 -9.96
CA GLN A 46 8.32 32.99 -10.84
C GLN A 46 8.38 31.64 -10.13
N VAL A 47 9.01 31.61 -8.95
CA VAL A 47 9.17 30.39 -8.16
C VAL A 47 7.82 29.92 -7.62
N HIS A 48 6.96 30.84 -7.18
CA HIS A 48 5.63 30.50 -6.66
C HIS A 48 4.77 29.86 -7.75
N ALA A 49 4.80 30.38 -8.97
CA ALA A 49 4.12 29.76 -10.11
C ALA A 49 4.61 28.34 -10.41
N GLU A 50 5.93 28.08 -10.19
CA GLU A 50 6.51 26.75 -10.36
C GLU A 50 6.12 25.77 -9.23
N ILE A 51 5.98 26.26 -7.99
CA ILE A 51 5.86 25.41 -6.81
C ILE A 51 4.58 25.57 -6.00
N ALA A 52 3.72 26.53 -6.29
CA ALA A 52 2.48 26.72 -5.54
C ALA A 52 1.55 25.50 -5.63
N PRO A 53 0.88 25.11 -4.54
CA PRO A 53 -0.12 24.05 -4.58
C PRO A 53 -1.37 24.49 -5.35
N ASN A 54 -2.17 23.53 -5.77
CA ASN A 54 -3.46 23.79 -6.40
C ASN A 54 -4.55 22.93 -5.69
N PRO A 55 -5.46 23.50 -4.89
CA PRO A 55 -5.56 24.93 -4.53
C PRO A 55 -4.42 25.42 -3.62
N SER A 56 -4.22 26.73 -3.59
CA SER A 56 -3.26 27.35 -2.66
C SER A 56 -3.86 27.42 -1.25
N PRO A 57 -3.15 27.00 -0.18
CA PRO A 57 -3.66 27.03 1.18
C PRO A 57 -3.99 28.43 1.69
N HIS A 58 -3.13 29.41 1.38
CA HIS A 58 -3.41 30.82 1.52
C HIS A 58 -2.68 31.61 0.43
N ASN A 59 -3.10 32.84 0.22
CA ASN A 59 -2.75 33.57 -0.99
C ASN A 59 -1.53 34.45 -0.78
N LEU A 60 -0.40 34.07 -1.34
CA LEU A 60 0.79 34.93 -1.49
C LEU A 60 0.96 35.42 -2.93
N ASN A 61 -0.03 35.25 -3.80
CA ASN A 61 -0.02 35.73 -5.19
C ASN A 61 -0.76 37.06 -5.33
N HIS A 62 -0.49 37.80 -6.43
CA HIS A 62 -1.12 39.10 -6.73
C HIS A 62 -2.65 39.10 -6.88
N SER A 63 -3.31 37.99 -6.93
CA SER A 63 -4.68 37.90 -7.45
C SER A 63 -5.81 38.15 -6.45
N SER A 64 -5.54 38.43 -5.18
CA SER A 64 -6.60 38.81 -4.22
C SER A 64 -6.09 39.15 -2.82
N ALA A 65 -6.92 39.72 -2.05
CA ALA A 65 -7.07 40.07 -0.63
C ALA A 65 -5.86 40.07 0.36
N SER A 66 -4.69 39.53 0.07
CA SER A 66 -3.56 39.49 0.99
C SER A 66 -2.25 40.10 0.45
N ASP A 67 -2.35 41.23 -0.24
CA ASP A 67 -1.13 42.02 -0.55
C ASP A 67 -0.33 42.33 0.73
N ALA A 68 -1.00 42.47 1.87
CA ALA A 68 -0.37 42.68 3.15
C ALA A 68 0.54 41.51 3.59
N ASP A 69 0.07 40.26 3.47
CA ASP A 69 0.84 39.07 3.83
C ASP A 69 2.04 38.89 2.91
N ARG A 70 1.82 39.13 1.63
CA ARG A 70 2.89 39.08 0.62
C ARG A 70 3.96 40.12 0.93
N HIS A 71 3.58 41.37 1.18
CA HIS A 71 4.51 42.42 1.55
C HIS A 71 5.22 42.12 2.87
N ALA A 72 4.51 41.60 3.88
CA ALA A 72 5.12 41.17 5.14
C ALA A 72 6.17 40.06 4.91
N PHE A 73 5.86 39.07 4.09
CA PHE A 73 6.80 38.00 3.71
C PHE A 73 8.04 38.55 2.98
N LEU A 74 7.85 39.40 1.97
CA LEU A 74 8.94 39.99 1.22
C LEU A 74 9.81 40.90 2.11
N ARG A 75 9.21 41.70 3.01
CA ARG A 75 9.96 42.52 3.98
C ARG A 75 10.75 41.65 4.97
N LYS A 76 10.20 40.52 5.39
CA LYS A 76 10.91 39.54 6.23
C LYS A 76 12.13 38.95 5.50
N ILE A 77 12.02 38.66 4.21
CA ILE A 77 13.14 38.20 3.37
C ILE A 77 14.21 39.28 3.27
N ILE A 78 13.83 40.48 2.85
CA ILE A 78 14.76 41.59 2.64
C ILE A 78 15.34 42.08 3.99
N GLY A 79 14.56 42.07 5.06
CA GLY A 79 14.99 42.39 6.42
C GLY A 79 15.25 43.86 6.67
N SER A 80 14.78 44.73 5.81
CA SER A 80 14.93 46.16 5.90
C SER A 80 13.70 46.86 5.37
N ASP A 81 13.38 48.01 5.91
CA ASP A 81 12.35 48.90 5.36
C ASP A 81 12.85 49.63 4.08
N LYS A 82 14.16 49.51 3.77
CA LYS A 82 14.74 50.01 2.55
C LYS A 82 14.37 49.13 1.37
N ASN A 83 14.17 49.72 0.21
CA ASN A 83 13.84 48.98 -1.00
C ASN A 83 15.08 48.33 -1.67
N ARG A 84 16.28 48.56 -1.15
CA ARG A 84 17.55 48.06 -1.69
C ARG A 84 18.50 47.70 -0.57
N ILE A 85 19.23 46.59 -0.74
CA ILE A 85 20.21 46.07 0.21
C ILE A 85 21.48 45.70 -0.55
N PRO A 86 22.70 46.01 -0.03
CA PRO A 86 23.95 45.50 -0.58
C PRO A 86 23.97 43.97 -0.60
N ARG A 87 24.55 43.43 -1.67
CA ARG A 87 24.64 41.96 -1.88
C ARG A 87 25.32 41.24 -0.72
N ASP A 88 26.36 41.83 -0.14
CA ASP A 88 27.09 41.22 0.98
C ASP A 88 26.25 41.15 2.25
N GLU A 89 25.51 42.24 2.56
CA GLU A 89 24.58 42.27 3.70
C GLU A 89 23.45 41.22 3.53
N PHE A 90 22.93 41.09 2.30
CA PHE A 90 21.91 40.08 2.01
C PHE A 90 22.49 38.67 2.07
N ALA A 91 23.78 38.45 1.70
CA ALA A 91 24.45 37.16 1.85
C ALA A 91 24.49 36.65 3.31
N GLU A 92 24.82 37.55 4.25
CA GLU A 92 24.86 37.23 5.67
C GLU A 92 23.46 36.82 6.15
N ARG A 93 22.44 37.51 5.65
CA ARG A 93 21.06 37.18 5.98
C ARG A 93 20.63 35.83 5.41
N VAL A 94 20.98 35.50 4.17
CA VAL A 94 20.69 34.15 3.58
C VAL A 94 21.35 33.07 4.42
N ARG A 95 22.57 33.25 4.91
CA ARG A 95 23.22 32.29 5.82
C ARG A 95 22.48 32.14 7.14
N SER A 96 21.89 33.24 7.68
CA SER A 96 21.14 33.20 8.93
C SER A 96 19.85 32.37 8.87
N TRP A 97 19.33 32.10 7.68
CA TRP A 97 18.11 31.28 7.51
C TRP A 97 18.35 29.80 7.75
N LYS A 98 19.61 29.35 7.85
CA LYS A 98 19.98 27.93 8.10
C LYS A 98 19.30 26.94 7.15
N ILE A 99 19.15 27.32 5.88
CA ILE A 99 18.54 26.47 4.86
C ILE A 99 19.52 25.32 4.53
N PRO A 100 19.04 24.07 4.43
CA PRO A 100 19.88 22.94 4.05
C PRO A 100 20.50 23.09 2.67
N SER A 101 21.74 22.60 2.49
CA SER A 101 22.44 22.62 1.20
C SER A 101 21.71 21.75 0.16
N LEU A 102 21.59 22.28 -1.06
CA LEU A 102 21.03 21.56 -2.20
C LEU A 102 21.90 20.35 -2.60
N LYS A 103 23.21 20.39 -2.32
CA LYS A 103 24.15 19.28 -2.58
C LYS A 103 23.87 18.10 -1.67
N GLN A 104 23.61 18.35 -0.37
CA GLN A 104 23.27 17.31 0.60
C GLN A 104 21.96 16.59 0.24
N ASP A 105 20.95 17.32 -0.22
CA ASP A 105 19.70 16.75 -0.74
C ASP A 105 19.94 15.77 -1.91
N LYS A 106 20.98 16.00 -2.72
CA LYS A 106 21.35 15.10 -3.82
C LYS A 106 22.05 13.84 -3.34
N GLU A 107 22.92 13.94 -2.35
CA GLU A 107 23.68 12.82 -1.80
C GLU A 107 22.79 11.85 -1.01
N THR A 108 21.93 12.34 -0.15
CA THR A 108 21.00 11.51 0.64
C THR A 108 20.04 10.68 -0.25
N SER A 109 19.70 11.20 -1.42
CA SER A 109 18.76 10.55 -2.34
C SER A 109 19.34 9.36 -3.13
N VAL A 110 20.67 9.27 -3.23
CA VAL A 110 21.35 8.15 -3.93
C VAL A 110 21.42 6.91 -3.03
N ASP A 111 21.22 7.07 -1.73
CA ASP A 111 21.65 6.09 -0.74
C ASP A 111 20.73 4.89 -0.49
N GLN A 112 19.42 4.95 -0.77
CA GLN A 112 18.53 3.82 -0.43
C GLN A 112 18.89 2.53 -1.18
N LYS A 113 19.13 2.61 -2.51
CA LYS A 113 19.60 1.45 -3.28
C LYS A 113 21.04 1.08 -2.96
N THR A 114 21.86 2.07 -2.64
CA THR A 114 23.26 1.90 -2.26
C THR A 114 23.37 1.24 -0.88
N TYR A 115 22.49 1.58 0.06
CA TYR A 115 22.40 0.91 1.36
C TYR A 115 22.20 -0.61 1.18
N LEU A 116 21.18 -1.04 0.43
CA LEU A 116 20.91 -2.46 0.21
C LEU A 116 22.07 -3.17 -0.53
N ARG A 117 22.79 -2.48 -1.41
CA ARG A 117 23.97 -3.04 -2.10
C ARG A 117 25.18 -3.22 -1.19
N LYS A 118 25.33 -2.39 -0.18
CA LYS A 118 26.39 -2.48 0.84
C LYS A 118 26.15 -3.59 1.86
N LEU A 119 24.92 -4.13 1.95
CA LEU A 119 24.60 -5.22 2.88
C LEU A 119 25.32 -6.50 2.47
N GLY A 120 25.83 -7.24 3.45
CA GLY A 120 26.31 -8.62 3.27
C GLY A 120 25.18 -9.53 2.74
N VAL A 121 25.55 -10.56 1.99
CA VAL A 121 24.61 -11.45 1.27
C VAL A 121 23.51 -11.99 2.18
N LEU A 122 23.85 -12.46 3.38
CA LEU A 122 22.88 -13.03 4.34
C LEU A 122 21.91 -11.97 4.86
N ARG A 123 22.39 -10.74 5.14
CA ARG A 123 21.52 -9.63 5.57
C ARG A 123 20.57 -9.23 4.46
N ARG A 124 21.08 -9.11 3.23
CA ARG A 124 20.27 -8.80 2.05
C ARG A 124 19.20 -9.86 1.78
N MET A 125 19.54 -11.14 1.90
CA MET A 125 18.57 -12.23 1.79
C MET A 125 17.49 -12.15 2.88
N ARG A 126 17.86 -11.78 4.10
CA ARG A 126 16.92 -11.66 5.22
C ARG A 126 15.99 -10.46 5.06
N SER A 127 16.49 -9.30 4.63
CA SER A 127 15.65 -8.12 4.36
C SER A 127 14.68 -8.38 3.20
N TYR A 128 15.16 -9.03 2.14
CA TYR A 128 14.33 -9.48 1.03
C TYR A 128 13.24 -10.46 1.49
N TRP A 129 13.61 -11.43 2.34
CA TRP A 129 12.66 -12.39 2.90
C TRP A 129 11.61 -11.72 3.79
N ALA A 130 11.94 -10.67 4.53
CA ALA A 130 10.99 -9.97 5.39
C ALA A 130 9.84 -9.32 4.58
N VAL A 131 10.13 -8.88 3.35
CA VAL A 131 9.16 -8.26 2.45
C VAL A 131 8.47 -9.31 1.57
N HIS A 132 9.23 -10.25 0.99
CA HIS A 132 8.74 -11.21 -0.01
C HIS A 132 8.55 -12.63 0.55
N GLY A 133 8.93 -12.87 1.81
CA GLY A 133 8.87 -14.19 2.43
C GLY A 133 7.49 -14.84 2.42
N PRO A 134 6.41 -14.13 2.76
CA PRO A 134 5.05 -14.68 2.70
C PRO A 134 4.66 -15.18 1.31
N GLU A 135 5.03 -14.43 0.27
CA GLU A 135 4.79 -14.80 -1.13
C GLU A 135 5.60 -16.05 -1.52
N ILE A 136 6.90 -16.05 -1.20
CA ILE A 136 7.81 -17.18 -1.49
C ILE A 136 7.36 -18.44 -0.77
N ALA A 137 6.99 -18.34 0.52
CA ALA A 137 6.52 -19.48 1.30
C ALA A 137 5.23 -20.09 0.73
N PHE A 138 4.28 -19.24 0.33
CA PHE A 138 3.04 -19.67 -0.31
C PHE A 138 3.30 -20.34 -1.66
N LEU A 139 4.12 -19.73 -2.53
CA LEU A 139 4.49 -20.30 -3.81
C LEU A 139 5.23 -21.64 -3.63
N ALA A 140 6.13 -21.75 -2.65
CA ALA A 140 6.80 -23.00 -2.33
C ALA A 140 5.80 -24.09 -1.91
N LEU A 141 4.80 -23.76 -1.12
CA LEU A 141 3.72 -24.69 -0.74
C LEU A 141 2.96 -25.19 -1.98
N VAL A 142 2.54 -24.27 -2.85
CA VAL A 142 1.81 -24.62 -4.09
C VAL A 142 2.65 -25.52 -4.99
N VAL A 143 3.89 -25.12 -5.28
CA VAL A 143 4.79 -25.90 -6.14
C VAL A 143 5.11 -27.27 -5.53
N SER A 144 5.36 -27.33 -4.22
CA SER A 144 5.63 -28.60 -3.53
C SER A 144 4.44 -29.55 -3.60
N THR A 145 3.21 -29.06 -3.45
CA THR A 145 2.00 -29.89 -3.62
C THR A 145 1.82 -30.37 -5.06
N GLN A 146 2.03 -29.49 -6.05
CA GLN A 146 1.98 -29.88 -7.47
C GLN A 146 3.01 -30.97 -7.79
N LEU A 147 4.25 -30.81 -7.35
CA LEU A 147 5.32 -31.78 -7.55
C LEU A 147 5.03 -33.09 -6.81
N ALA A 148 4.56 -33.05 -5.57
CA ALA A 148 4.23 -34.26 -4.81
C ALA A 148 3.17 -35.12 -5.51
N PHE A 149 2.06 -34.50 -5.96
CA PHE A 149 1.03 -35.22 -6.69
C PHE A 149 1.47 -35.65 -8.08
N GLY A 150 2.23 -34.83 -8.80
CA GLY A 150 2.82 -35.17 -10.09
C GLY A 150 3.78 -36.37 -9.97
N ILE A 151 4.70 -36.36 -9.04
CA ILE A 151 5.67 -37.44 -8.79
C ILE A 151 4.95 -38.70 -8.31
N TRP A 152 3.97 -38.57 -7.43
CA TRP A 152 3.17 -39.74 -6.99
C TRP A 152 2.55 -40.45 -8.19
N HIS A 153 1.89 -39.69 -9.07
CA HIS A 153 1.30 -40.26 -10.29
C HIS A 153 2.38 -40.80 -11.24
N LEU A 154 3.51 -40.10 -11.43
CA LEU A 154 4.63 -40.57 -12.21
C LEU A 154 5.08 -41.98 -11.76
N VAL A 155 5.37 -42.11 -10.46
CA VAL A 155 5.85 -43.38 -9.89
C VAL A 155 4.77 -44.46 -10.00
N LYS A 156 3.49 -44.14 -9.74
CA LYS A 156 2.38 -45.09 -9.86
C LYS A 156 2.26 -45.68 -11.27
N TYR A 157 2.30 -44.80 -12.30
CA TYR A 157 2.10 -45.23 -13.69
C TYR A 157 3.36 -45.76 -14.38
N LEU A 158 4.55 -45.46 -13.87
CA LEU A 158 5.80 -46.08 -14.28
C LEU A 158 5.97 -47.50 -13.69
N ARG A 159 5.65 -47.66 -12.39
CA ARG A 159 5.79 -48.97 -11.72
C ARG A 159 4.68 -49.96 -12.10
N GLY A 160 3.54 -49.47 -12.55
CA GLY A 160 2.43 -50.31 -12.99
C GLY A 160 2.66 -50.80 -14.39
N GLU A 161 3.27 -52.00 -14.54
CA GLU A 161 3.70 -52.62 -15.78
C GLU A 161 2.56 -52.74 -16.83
N TYR A 162 1.35 -52.97 -16.39
CA TYR A 162 0.18 -53.06 -17.26
C TYR A 162 -0.20 -51.71 -17.90
N TYR A 163 0.01 -50.59 -17.25
CA TYR A 163 -0.34 -49.27 -17.79
C TYR A 163 0.50 -48.90 -18.99
N THR A 164 1.81 -49.13 -18.90
CA THR A 164 2.76 -48.82 -20.00
C THR A 164 2.64 -49.82 -21.15
N ARG A 165 2.31 -51.08 -20.87
CA ARG A 165 2.00 -52.09 -21.91
C ARG A 165 0.74 -51.74 -22.69
N ALA A 166 -0.36 -51.35 -21.99
CA ALA A 166 -1.63 -51.01 -22.62
C ALA A 166 -1.63 -49.68 -23.37
N PHE A 167 -0.95 -48.64 -22.82
CA PHE A 167 -1.06 -47.25 -23.27
C PHE A 167 0.26 -46.55 -23.59
N GLY A 168 1.36 -47.27 -23.55
CA GLY A 168 2.68 -46.74 -23.79
C GLY A 168 3.09 -45.66 -22.77
N TRP A 169 4.18 -44.95 -23.09
CA TRP A 169 4.67 -43.85 -22.24
C TRP A 169 3.70 -42.66 -22.15
N GLY A 170 2.78 -42.50 -23.12
CA GLY A 170 1.80 -41.41 -23.17
C GLY A 170 0.90 -41.38 -21.95
N VAL A 171 0.54 -42.53 -21.35
CA VAL A 171 -0.24 -42.57 -20.11
C VAL A 171 0.56 -42.03 -18.92
N VAL A 172 1.86 -42.26 -18.89
CA VAL A 172 2.73 -41.77 -17.83
C VAL A 172 2.77 -40.23 -17.85
N LEU A 173 3.01 -39.63 -19.02
CA LEU A 173 3.00 -38.18 -19.21
C LEU A 173 1.63 -37.61 -18.83
N ALA A 174 0.56 -38.13 -19.42
CA ALA A 174 -0.79 -37.64 -19.18
C ALA A 174 -1.18 -37.72 -17.71
N LYS A 175 -0.90 -38.82 -17.02
CA LYS A 175 -1.27 -39.03 -15.63
C LYS A 175 -0.39 -38.23 -14.65
N THR A 176 0.88 -38.03 -14.98
CA THR A 176 1.76 -37.12 -14.22
C THR A 176 1.22 -35.69 -14.22
N CYS A 177 0.89 -35.20 -15.44
CA CYS A 177 0.26 -33.87 -15.57
C CYS A 177 -1.10 -33.81 -14.84
N ALA A 178 -1.94 -34.85 -14.95
CA ALA A 178 -3.21 -34.91 -14.23
C ALA A 178 -3.02 -34.87 -12.71
N GLY A 179 -2.01 -35.55 -12.17
CA GLY A 179 -1.67 -35.48 -10.74
C GLY A 179 -1.38 -34.04 -10.29
N ALA A 180 -0.54 -33.33 -11.03
CA ALA A 180 -0.22 -31.92 -10.74
C ALA A 180 -1.41 -30.99 -10.96
N LEU A 181 -2.35 -31.30 -11.86
CA LEU A 181 -3.55 -30.49 -12.13
C LEU A 181 -4.54 -30.45 -10.96
N TYR A 182 -4.61 -31.46 -10.09
CA TYR A 182 -5.51 -31.46 -8.94
C TYR A 182 -5.26 -30.24 -8.01
N PRO A 183 -4.07 -30.09 -7.41
CA PRO A 183 -3.78 -28.93 -6.59
C PRO A 183 -3.76 -27.63 -7.41
N THR A 184 -3.36 -27.68 -8.68
CA THR A 184 -3.35 -26.50 -9.56
C THR A 184 -4.74 -25.88 -9.69
N PHE A 185 -5.75 -26.66 -10.04
CA PHE A 185 -7.12 -26.15 -10.14
C PHE A 185 -7.73 -25.77 -8.78
N PHE A 186 -7.40 -26.49 -7.71
CA PHE A 186 -7.79 -26.13 -6.36
C PHE A 186 -7.36 -24.70 -6.02
N PHE A 187 -6.05 -24.42 -6.14
CA PHE A 187 -5.51 -23.09 -5.85
C PHE A 187 -5.95 -22.03 -6.86
N LEU A 188 -6.11 -22.40 -8.14
CA LEU A 188 -6.62 -21.51 -9.18
C LEU A 188 -8.00 -20.94 -8.84
N VAL A 189 -8.94 -21.80 -8.46
CA VAL A 189 -10.30 -21.38 -8.11
C VAL A 189 -10.29 -20.64 -6.77
N LEU A 190 -9.57 -21.17 -5.77
CA LEU A 190 -9.51 -20.60 -4.43
C LEU A 190 -8.88 -19.20 -4.39
N SER A 191 -7.93 -18.91 -5.29
CA SER A 191 -7.22 -17.62 -5.37
C SER A 191 -8.17 -16.43 -5.53
N MET A 192 -9.37 -16.64 -6.04
CA MET A 192 -10.37 -15.60 -6.27
C MET A 192 -11.38 -15.43 -5.13
N SER A 193 -11.27 -16.21 -4.05
CA SER A 193 -12.12 -16.08 -2.86
C SER A 193 -11.64 -14.95 -1.95
N ARG A 194 -12.43 -13.89 -1.81
CA ARG A 194 -12.14 -12.73 -0.96
C ARG A 194 -12.64 -12.89 0.46
N TYR A 195 -13.77 -13.56 0.67
CA TYR A 195 -14.29 -13.79 2.02
C TYR A 195 -13.38 -14.74 2.80
N LEU A 196 -12.91 -15.81 2.17
CA LEU A 196 -11.92 -16.70 2.79
C LEU A 196 -10.63 -15.97 3.12
N SER A 197 -10.10 -15.17 2.19
CA SER A 197 -8.88 -14.39 2.45
C SER A 197 -9.05 -13.43 3.62
N THR A 198 -10.19 -12.75 3.73
CA THR A 198 -10.52 -11.85 4.85
C THR A 198 -10.62 -12.60 6.17
N PHE A 199 -11.25 -13.78 6.17
CA PHE A 199 -11.34 -14.62 7.36
C PHE A 199 -9.95 -15.09 7.83
N LEU A 200 -9.13 -15.58 6.91
CA LEU A 200 -7.79 -16.09 7.22
C LEU A 200 -6.81 -14.98 7.64
N ARG A 201 -6.97 -13.76 7.14
CA ARG A 201 -6.18 -12.60 7.57
C ARG A 201 -6.30 -12.27 9.06
N ARG A 202 -7.40 -12.65 9.71
CA ARG A 202 -7.57 -12.45 11.16
C ARG A 202 -6.52 -13.23 11.96
N SER A 203 -5.98 -14.33 11.41
CA SER A 203 -4.91 -15.09 12.03
C SER A 203 -3.54 -14.51 11.67
N TYR A 204 -2.81 -14.03 12.67
CA TYR A 204 -1.42 -13.57 12.49
C TYR A 204 -0.52 -14.62 11.86
N TYR A 205 -0.61 -15.86 12.34
CA TYR A 205 0.23 -16.95 11.86
C TYR A 205 0.02 -17.23 10.37
N ILE A 206 -1.22 -17.17 9.88
CA ILE A 206 -1.55 -17.39 8.48
C ILE A 206 -1.10 -16.19 7.62
N SER A 207 -1.39 -14.97 8.07
CA SER A 207 -1.03 -13.74 7.34
C SER A 207 0.48 -13.55 7.20
N ARG A 208 1.27 -14.16 8.10
CA ARG A 208 2.74 -14.15 8.00
C ARG A 208 3.28 -14.96 6.81
N PHE A 209 2.50 -15.93 6.29
CA PHE A 209 2.94 -16.84 5.22
C PHE A 209 2.21 -16.63 3.90
N ILE A 210 1.16 -15.82 3.84
CA ILE A 210 0.36 -15.61 2.63
C ILE A 210 0.15 -14.12 2.40
N ASN A 211 0.65 -13.61 1.27
CA ASN A 211 0.36 -12.27 0.79
C ASN A 211 -0.94 -12.30 -0.03
N TRP A 212 -2.06 -11.96 0.60
CA TRP A 212 -3.38 -12.01 0.00
C TRP A 212 -3.60 -10.95 -1.10
N ASP A 213 -2.80 -9.90 -1.12
CA ASP A 213 -2.96 -8.79 -2.06
C ASP A 213 -2.43 -9.14 -3.44
N MET A 214 -1.53 -10.14 -3.52
CA MET A 214 -1.01 -10.69 -4.77
C MET A 214 -1.91 -11.75 -5.42
N SER A 215 -3.15 -11.94 -4.93
CA SER A 215 -4.03 -13.01 -5.40
C SER A 215 -4.32 -12.96 -6.91
N GLN A 216 -4.42 -11.77 -7.51
CA GLN A 216 -4.63 -11.62 -8.95
C GLN A 216 -3.40 -12.05 -9.77
N THR A 217 -2.20 -11.63 -9.37
CA THR A 217 -0.95 -12.01 -10.02
C THR A 217 -0.73 -13.52 -9.92
N PHE A 218 -0.99 -14.08 -8.73
CA PHE A 218 -0.96 -15.52 -8.51
C PHE A 218 -1.98 -16.26 -9.40
N HIS A 219 -3.23 -15.76 -9.49
CA HIS A 219 -4.27 -16.34 -10.35
C HIS A 219 -3.81 -16.41 -11.82
N ILE A 220 -3.22 -15.36 -12.35
CA ILE A 220 -2.70 -15.35 -13.73
C ILE A 220 -1.56 -16.35 -13.90
N ALA A 221 -0.61 -16.38 -12.97
CA ALA A 221 0.53 -17.30 -13.06
C ALA A 221 0.10 -18.77 -13.01
N ILE A 222 -0.78 -19.12 -12.03
CA ILE A 222 -1.25 -20.50 -11.91
C ILE A 222 -2.18 -20.91 -13.06
N SER A 223 -2.89 -19.95 -13.71
CA SER A 223 -3.66 -20.22 -14.92
C SER A 223 -2.75 -20.64 -16.08
N CYS A 224 -1.60 -20.00 -16.25
CA CYS A 224 -0.61 -20.39 -17.25
C CYS A 224 -0.09 -21.81 -16.99
N VAL A 225 0.19 -22.14 -15.73
CA VAL A 225 0.58 -23.51 -15.34
C VAL A 225 -0.53 -24.52 -15.65
N ALA A 226 -1.79 -24.18 -15.32
CA ALA A 226 -2.95 -25.04 -15.57
C ALA A 226 -3.12 -25.34 -17.06
N VAL A 227 -3.07 -24.31 -17.92
CA VAL A 227 -3.14 -24.50 -19.39
C VAL A 227 -2.02 -25.34 -19.91
N THR A 228 -0.78 -25.10 -19.46
CA THR A 228 0.39 -25.88 -19.89
C THR A 228 0.25 -27.34 -19.49
N LEU A 229 -0.08 -27.64 -18.25
CA LEU A 229 -0.28 -29.01 -17.78
C LEU A 229 -1.46 -29.70 -18.46
N ALA A 230 -2.57 -29.01 -18.71
CA ALA A 230 -3.72 -29.53 -19.42
C ALA A 230 -3.40 -29.86 -20.89
N THR A 231 -2.60 -29.00 -21.53
CA THR A 231 -2.12 -29.25 -22.89
C THR A 231 -1.21 -30.49 -22.97
N LEU A 232 -0.24 -30.57 -22.05
CA LEU A 232 0.65 -31.76 -21.99
C LEU A 232 -0.12 -33.04 -21.66
N HIS A 233 -1.12 -32.96 -20.78
CA HIS A 233 -2.03 -34.05 -20.49
C HIS A 233 -2.79 -34.51 -21.73
N ALA A 234 -3.34 -33.58 -22.50
CA ALA A 234 -4.04 -33.87 -23.74
C ALA A 234 -3.07 -34.49 -24.82
N ILE A 235 -1.88 -33.91 -24.98
CA ILE A 235 -0.85 -34.47 -25.90
C ILE A 235 -0.52 -35.92 -25.50
N GLY A 236 -0.28 -36.18 -24.21
CA GLY A 236 0.01 -37.52 -23.72
C GLY A 236 -1.09 -38.53 -24.05
N HIS A 237 -2.36 -38.13 -24.01
CA HIS A 237 -3.47 -38.98 -24.39
C HIS A 237 -3.65 -39.08 -25.91
N LEU A 238 -3.76 -37.94 -26.61
CA LEU A 238 -4.11 -37.91 -28.03
C LEU A 238 -3.00 -38.46 -28.94
N SER A 239 -1.74 -38.09 -28.71
CA SER A 239 -0.60 -38.54 -29.51
C SER A 239 0.08 -39.81 -28.96
N GLY A 240 -0.16 -40.13 -27.69
CA GLY A 240 0.43 -41.29 -27.02
C GLY A 240 -0.56 -42.40 -26.69
N SER A 241 -1.28 -42.26 -25.56
CA SER A 241 -2.10 -43.37 -25.00
C SER A 241 -3.19 -43.87 -25.92
N PHE A 242 -3.89 -43.02 -26.65
CA PHE A 242 -4.99 -43.41 -27.53
C PHE A 242 -4.48 -44.09 -28.81
N VAL A 243 -3.36 -43.59 -29.34
CA VAL A 243 -2.70 -44.21 -30.49
C VAL A 243 -2.14 -45.60 -30.13
N TRP A 244 -1.49 -45.69 -28.96
CA TRP A 244 -0.89 -46.95 -28.52
C TRP A 244 -1.93 -47.99 -28.16
N GLY A 245 -2.97 -47.57 -27.40
CA GLY A 245 -4.06 -48.45 -26.96
C GLY A 245 -5.02 -48.88 -28.06
N SER A 246 -5.02 -48.22 -29.23
CA SER A 246 -5.81 -48.60 -30.39
C SER A 246 -5.15 -49.66 -31.29
N ARG A 247 -3.89 -50.06 -31.00
CA ARG A 247 -3.18 -51.06 -31.77
C ARG A 247 -3.63 -52.46 -31.36
N VAL A 248 -3.80 -53.34 -32.36
CA VAL A 248 -4.21 -54.72 -32.14
C VAL A 248 -3.24 -55.48 -31.22
N GLU A 249 -1.94 -55.18 -31.33
CA GLU A 249 -0.87 -55.78 -30.50
C GLU A 249 -1.08 -55.55 -29.00
N ASN A 250 -1.77 -54.49 -28.61
CA ASN A 250 -1.96 -54.08 -27.21
C ASN A 250 -3.34 -54.43 -26.65
N GLU A 251 -4.23 -55.02 -27.45
CA GLU A 251 -5.63 -55.35 -27.02
C GLU A 251 -5.66 -56.20 -25.76
N GLY A 252 -4.78 -57.21 -25.65
CA GLY A 252 -4.70 -58.04 -24.45
C GLY A 252 -4.35 -57.25 -23.20
N ALA A 253 -3.44 -56.28 -23.26
CA ALA A 253 -3.10 -55.43 -22.13
C ALA A 253 -4.21 -54.40 -21.82
N VAL A 254 -4.89 -53.88 -22.82
CA VAL A 254 -6.04 -53.00 -22.67
C VAL A 254 -7.23 -53.75 -22.02
N ALA A 255 -7.49 -54.98 -22.46
CA ALA A 255 -8.52 -55.84 -21.89
C ALA A 255 -8.30 -56.17 -20.40
N MET A 256 -7.04 -56.34 -19.99
CA MET A 256 -6.67 -56.51 -18.57
C MET A 256 -7.03 -55.31 -17.69
N LEU A 257 -6.95 -54.09 -18.23
CA LEU A 257 -7.19 -52.87 -17.48
C LEU A 257 -8.61 -52.36 -17.55
N LEU A 258 -9.25 -52.46 -18.72
CA LEU A 258 -10.57 -51.93 -19.00
C LEU A 258 -11.70 -52.99 -19.06
N GLY A 259 -11.30 -54.23 -18.98
CA GLY A 259 -12.21 -55.39 -19.16
C GLY A 259 -12.17 -55.95 -20.60
N PRO A 260 -12.55 -57.24 -20.76
CA PRO A 260 -12.55 -57.92 -22.06
C PRO A 260 -13.54 -57.30 -23.06
N ASP A 261 -14.66 -56.77 -22.57
CA ASP A 261 -15.68 -56.12 -23.42
C ASP A 261 -15.25 -54.73 -23.97
N ALA A 262 -14.12 -54.24 -23.51
CA ALA A 262 -13.59 -52.94 -23.95
C ALA A 262 -12.78 -53.02 -25.24
N VAL A 263 -12.49 -54.19 -25.76
CA VAL A 263 -11.71 -54.41 -26.97
C VAL A 263 -12.51 -55.16 -28.04
N PRO A 264 -12.30 -54.92 -29.33
CA PRO A 264 -11.34 -53.99 -29.93
C PRO A 264 -11.74 -52.53 -29.68
N ARG A 265 -10.74 -51.64 -29.41
CA ARG A 265 -10.96 -50.24 -29.05
C ARG A 265 -10.24 -49.31 -30.01
N PRO A 266 -10.83 -48.94 -31.15
CA PRO A 266 -10.21 -48.03 -32.11
C PRO A 266 -10.10 -46.61 -31.53
N TYR A 267 -9.15 -45.80 -32.05
CA TYR A 267 -8.83 -44.44 -31.59
C TYR A 267 -10.06 -43.56 -31.36
N ILE A 268 -11.03 -43.62 -32.28
CA ILE A 268 -12.24 -42.78 -32.20
C ILE A 268 -13.12 -43.09 -30.96
N VAL A 269 -13.05 -44.32 -30.47
CA VAL A 269 -13.82 -44.72 -29.25
C VAL A 269 -13.21 -44.06 -28.00
N TYR A 270 -11.89 -43.86 -27.94
CA TYR A 270 -11.25 -43.11 -26.88
C TYR A 270 -11.69 -41.64 -26.91
N ILE A 271 -11.73 -41.00 -28.09
CA ILE A 271 -12.19 -39.63 -28.27
C ILE A 271 -13.66 -39.46 -27.86
N ARG A 272 -14.53 -40.39 -28.29
CA ARG A 272 -15.97 -40.34 -27.99
C ARG A 272 -16.32 -40.78 -26.57
N SER A 273 -15.39 -41.33 -25.84
CA SER A 273 -15.62 -41.66 -24.41
C SER A 273 -15.90 -40.40 -23.59
N LEU A 274 -16.59 -40.56 -22.48
CA LEU A 274 -16.92 -39.43 -21.59
C LEU A 274 -15.66 -38.60 -21.27
N PRO A 275 -14.53 -39.16 -20.78
CA PRO A 275 -13.34 -38.35 -20.52
C PRO A 275 -12.69 -37.79 -21.80
N GLY A 276 -12.73 -38.47 -22.91
CA GLY A 276 -12.18 -37.97 -24.18
C GLY A 276 -12.91 -36.72 -24.65
N LEU A 277 -14.24 -36.81 -24.76
CA LEU A 277 -15.04 -35.72 -25.27
C LEU A 277 -15.07 -34.52 -24.29
N THR A 278 -15.32 -34.77 -23.00
CA THR A 278 -15.38 -33.69 -21.99
C THR A 278 -14.02 -32.99 -21.82
N GLY A 279 -12.92 -33.74 -21.89
CA GLY A 279 -11.57 -33.20 -21.83
C GLY A 279 -11.24 -32.30 -23.01
N LEU A 280 -11.56 -32.71 -24.24
CA LEU A 280 -11.33 -31.92 -25.43
C LEU A 280 -12.14 -30.62 -25.45
N VAL A 281 -13.45 -30.71 -25.12
CA VAL A 281 -14.32 -29.54 -25.06
C VAL A 281 -13.85 -28.58 -23.96
N ALA A 282 -13.52 -29.11 -22.77
CA ALA A 282 -13.03 -28.30 -21.67
C ALA A 282 -11.72 -27.58 -22.03
N LEU A 283 -10.76 -28.27 -22.68
CA LEU A 283 -9.51 -27.67 -23.12
C LEU A 283 -9.73 -26.59 -24.19
N GLY A 284 -10.61 -26.84 -25.17
CA GLY A 284 -10.98 -25.86 -26.19
C GLY A 284 -11.59 -24.58 -25.57
N LEU A 285 -12.53 -24.74 -24.65
CA LEU A 285 -13.13 -23.62 -23.91
C LEU A 285 -12.09 -22.90 -23.05
N PHE A 286 -11.12 -23.63 -22.47
CA PHE A 286 -10.06 -23.04 -21.67
C PHE A 286 -9.13 -22.18 -22.53
N TYR A 287 -8.79 -22.60 -23.75
CA TYR A 287 -8.06 -21.74 -24.68
C TYR A 287 -8.84 -20.48 -25.07
N VAL A 288 -10.14 -20.60 -25.35
CA VAL A 288 -10.99 -19.44 -25.64
C VAL A 288 -11.02 -18.48 -24.44
N LEU A 289 -11.18 -19.00 -23.24
CA LEU A 289 -11.13 -18.21 -22.00
C LEU A 289 -9.79 -17.48 -21.86
N CYS A 290 -8.69 -18.15 -22.10
CA CYS A 290 -7.34 -17.56 -22.04
C CYS A 290 -7.16 -16.46 -23.09
N LEU A 291 -7.61 -16.66 -24.33
CA LEU A 291 -7.54 -15.66 -25.40
C LEU A 291 -8.33 -14.41 -25.03
N LEU A 292 -9.55 -14.58 -24.52
CA LEU A 292 -10.39 -13.47 -24.06
C LEU A 292 -9.86 -12.79 -22.80
N SER A 293 -8.93 -13.44 -22.07
CA SER A 293 -8.30 -12.91 -20.86
C SER A 293 -6.98 -12.19 -21.11
N LEU A 294 -6.51 -12.11 -22.36
CA LEU A 294 -5.29 -11.40 -22.69
C LEU A 294 -5.35 -9.93 -22.28
N PRO A 295 -4.23 -9.34 -21.83
CA PRO A 295 -4.19 -7.94 -21.38
C PRO A 295 -4.72 -6.95 -22.43
N GLN A 296 -4.51 -7.23 -23.72
CA GLN A 296 -4.98 -6.41 -24.84
C GLN A 296 -6.51 -6.39 -24.91
N VAL A 297 -7.16 -7.57 -24.78
CA VAL A 297 -8.62 -7.70 -24.77
C VAL A 297 -9.20 -7.00 -23.55
N ARG A 298 -8.64 -7.28 -22.38
CA ARG A 298 -9.08 -6.68 -21.10
C ARG A 298 -8.98 -5.16 -21.10
N LYS A 299 -7.91 -4.59 -21.69
CA LYS A 299 -7.75 -3.13 -21.83
C LYS A 299 -8.74 -2.52 -22.80
N LYS A 300 -9.08 -3.23 -23.88
CA LYS A 300 -10.00 -2.73 -24.91
C LYS A 300 -11.46 -2.83 -24.45
N SER A 301 -11.87 -3.95 -23.88
CA SER A 301 -13.22 -4.15 -23.32
C SER A 301 -13.16 -5.10 -22.15
N TYR A 302 -13.41 -4.56 -20.98
CA TYR A 302 -13.49 -5.35 -19.75
C TYR A 302 -14.74 -6.25 -19.74
N GLU A 303 -15.82 -5.81 -20.37
CA GLU A 303 -17.08 -6.56 -20.49
C GLU A 303 -16.87 -7.84 -21.30
N VAL A 304 -16.14 -7.79 -22.41
CA VAL A 304 -15.79 -8.98 -23.22
C VAL A 304 -14.94 -9.95 -22.41
N PHE A 305 -13.93 -9.44 -21.69
CA PHE A 305 -13.15 -10.25 -20.76
C PHE A 305 -14.04 -10.92 -19.70
N GLN A 306 -14.97 -10.17 -19.09
CA GLN A 306 -15.86 -10.67 -18.04
C GLN A 306 -16.81 -11.77 -18.59
N LEU A 307 -17.42 -11.54 -19.75
CA LEU A 307 -18.28 -12.53 -20.42
C LEU A 307 -17.50 -13.79 -20.79
N GLY A 308 -16.29 -13.61 -21.35
CA GLY A 308 -15.40 -14.72 -21.65
C GLY A 308 -15.03 -15.52 -20.41
N HIS A 309 -14.86 -14.86 -19.27
CA HIS A 309 -14.56 -15.53 -18.00
C HIS A 309 -15.71 -16.38 -17.45
N LEU A 310 -16.96 -16.14 -17.87
CA LEU A 310 -18.09 -17.00 -17.50
C LEU A 310 -17.94 -18.43 -18.09
N LEU A 311 -17.11 -18.64 -19.10
CA LEU A 311 -16.74 -19.96 -19.60
C LEU A 311 -16.12 -20.85 -18.52
N MET A 312 -15.64 -20.27 -17.41
CA MET A 312 -15.15 -21.07 -16.28
C MET A 312 -16.22 -22.02 -15.71
N TYR A 313 -17.51 -21.64 -15.75
CA TYR A 313 -18.59 -22.49 -15.20
C TYR A 313 -18.81 -23.76 -16.01
N PRO A 314 -19.01 -23.70 -17.34
CA PRO A 314 -19.05 -24.92 -18.14
C PRO A 314 -17.74 -25.68 -18.12
N ILE A 315 -16.58 -25.05 -18.07
CA ILE A 315 -15.28 -25.75 -17.92
C ILE A 315 -15.26 -26.55 -16.62
N LEU A 316 -15.63 -25.96 -15.47
CA LEU A 316 -15.69 -26.66 -14.19
C LEU A 316 -16.66 -27.84 -14.22
N GLY A 317 -17.85 -27.68 -14.83
CA GLY A 317 -18.81 -28.77 -14.99
C GLY A 317 -18.26 -29.91 -15.85
N LEU A 318 -17.60 -29.61 -16.97
CA LEU A 318 -16.95 -30.59 -17.84
C LEU A 318 -15.81 -31.30 -17.14
N LEU A 319 -14.99 -30.58 -16.35
CA LEU A 319 -13.89 -31.17 -15.60
C LEU A 319 -14.40 -32.11 -14.49
N MET A 320 -15.49 -31.76 -13.85
CA MET A 320 -16.14 -32.66 -12.87
C MET A 320 -16.64 -33.96 -13.57
N ALA A 321 -17.29 -33.81 -14.72
CA ALA A 321 -17.74 -34.97 -15.52
C ALA A 321 -16.57 -35.80 -16.08
N HIS A 322 -15.47 -35.15 -16.48
CA HIS A 322 -14.27 -35.79 -17.05
C HIS A 322 -13.70 -36.90 -16.16
N GLY A 323 -13.71 -36.70 -14.84
CA GLY A 323 -13.17 -37.66 -13.88
C GLY A 323 -14.10 -38.81 -13.51
N THR A 324 -15.43 -38.73 -13.83
CA THR A 324 -16.44 -39.68 -13.32
C THR A 324 -16.40 -41.05 -14.00
N ALA A 325 -15.83 -41.17 -15.17
CA ALA A 325 -15.76 -42.43 -15.92
C ALA A 325 -14.99 -43.57 -15.25
N GLY A 326 -14.10 -43.24 -14.32
CA GLY A 326 -13.37 -44.25 -13.52
C GLY A 326 -12.44 -45.17 -14.30
N LEU A 327 -12.09 -44.86 -15.59
CA LEU A 327 -11.39 -45.78 -16.51
C LEU A 327 -10.07 -46.33 -15.97
N LEU A 328 -9.19 -45.45 -15.46
CA LEU A 328 -7.86 -45.85 -14.97
C LEU A 328 -7.62 -45.48 -13.51
N GLN A 329 -8.53 -44.69 -12.94
CA GLN A 329 -8.43 -44.27 -11.54
C GLN A 329 -9.82 -43.83 -11.04
N ALA A 330 -10.04 -43.93 -9.74
CA ALA A 330 -11.26 -43.42 -9.09
C ALA A 330 -11.46 -41.91 -9.32
N PRO A 331 -12.69 -41.42 -9.38
CA PRO A 331 -13.00 -40.01 -9.55
C PRO A 331 -12.45 -39.19 -8.38
N MET A 332 -11.43 -38.39 -8.60
CA MET A 332 -10.83 -37.56 -7.56
C MET A 332 -11.03 -36.05 -7.79
N PHE A 333 -11.28 -35.63 -9.01
CA PHE A 333 -11.29 -34.23 -9.37
C PHE A 333 -12.41 -33.45 -8.63
N GLY A 334 -13.57 -34.08 -8.46
CA GLY A 334 -14.69 -33.49 -7.72
C GLY A 334 -14.36 -33.17 -6.27
N TYR A 335 -13.57 -34.00 -5.59
CA TYR A 335 -13.16 -33.72 -4.21
C TYR A 335 -12.26 -32.47 -4.10
N TRP A 336 -11.41 -32.24 -5.08
CA TRP A 336 -10.54 -31.08 -5.12
C TRP A 336 -11.28 -29.80 -5.47
N LEU A 337 -12.28 -29.86 -6.35
CA LEU A 337 -12.99 -28.70 -6.85
C LEU A 337 -14.24 -28.32 -6.06
N ALA A 338 -14.88 -29.25 -5.33
CA ALA A 338 -16.15 -29.00 -4.67
C ALA A 338 -16.09 -27.82 -3.71
N PHE A 339 -15.14 -27.83 -2.78
CA PHE A 339 -14.99 -26.77 -1.77
C PHE A 339 -14.67 -25.39 -2.41
N PRO A 340 -13.60 -25.20 -3.21
CA PRO A 340 -13.29 -23.89 -3.74
C PRO A 340 -14.35 -23.38 -4.72
N THR A 341 -15.01 -24.26 -5.49
CA THR A 341 -16.08 -23.86 -6.41
C THR A 341 -17.32 -23.38 -5.65
N LEU A 342 -17.76 -24.13 -4.65
CA LEU A 342 -18.92 -23.74 -3.82
C LEU A 342 -18.66 -22.39 -3.13
N LEU A 343 -17.47 -22.21 -2.56
CA LEU A 343 -17.08 -20.99 -1.89
C LEU A 343 -17.13 -19.78 -2.82
N VAL A 344 -16.44 -19.89 -3.99
CA VAL A 344 -16.38 -18.78 -4.96
C VAL A 344 -17.75 -18.49 -5.56
N LEU A 345 -18.56 -19.53 -5.81
CA LEU A 345 -19.93 -19.36 -6.33
C LEU A 345 -20.81 -18.61 -5.33
N THR A 346 -20.76 -18.99 -4.05
CA THR A 346 -21.51 -18.33 -2.98
C THR A 346 -21.08 -16.86 -2.84
N GLU A 347 -19.77 -16.57 -2.89
CA GLU A 347 -19.26 -15.21 -2.88
C GLU A 347 -19.75 -14.40 -4.10
N ARG A 348 -19.80 -14.99 -5.28
CA ARG A 348 -20.29 -14.31 -6.50
C ARG A 348 -21.75 -13.98 -6.42
N VAL A 349 -22.58 -14.92 -5.96
CA VAL A 349 -24.02 -14.71 -5.74
C VAL A 349 -24.24 -13.58 -4.72
N ALA A 350 -23.55 -13.63 -3.59
CA ALA A 350 -23.62 -12.58 -2.57
C ALA A 350 -23.25 -11.20 -3.12
N ARG A 351 -22.18 -11.10 -3.93
CA ARG A 351 -21.78 -9.81 -4.55
C ARG A 351 -22.80 -9.28 -5.54
N VAL A 352 -23.36 -10.15 -6.37
CA VAL A 352 -24.41 -9.74 -7.32
C VAL A 352 -25.60 -9.18 -6.54
N PHE A 353 -26.06 -9.92 -5.53
CA PHE A 353 -27.16 -9.48 -4.67
C PHE A 353 -26.87 -8.13 -4.00
N LEU A 354 -25.73 -7.96 -3.36
CA LEU A 354 -25.31 -6.71 -2.70
C LEU A 354 -25.14 -5.55 -3.70
N GLY A 355 -24.60 -5.82 -4.88
CA GLY A 355 -24.37 -4.78 -5.90
C GLY A 355 -25.65 -4.24 -6.56
N PHE A 356 -26.67 -5.09 -6.71
CA PHE A 356 -27.96 -4.68 -7.31
C PHE A 356 -28.97 -4.16 -6.29
N SER A 357 -28.96 -4.71 -5.07
CA SER A 357 -29.98 -4.39 -4.05
C SER A 357 -29.58 -3.26 -3.10
N GLN A 358 -28.30 -2.92 -2.98
CA GLN A 358 -27.81 -2.02 -1.95
C GLN A 358 -26.91 -0.91 -2.52
N ARG A 359 -27.47 -0.05 -3.35
CA ARG A 359 -26.79 1.14 -3.82
C ARG A 359 -26.78 2.23 -2.76
N VAL A 360 -25.72 3.03 -2.76
CA VAL A 360 -25.50 4.11 -1.83
C VAL A 360 -25.25 5.39 -2.60
N PRO A 361 -25.93 6.50 -2.27
CA PRO A 361 -25.61 7.80 -2.82
C PRO A 361 -24.21 8.24 -2.36
N ALA A 362 -23.46 8.83 -3.27
CA ALA A 362 -22.10 9.27 -2.99
C ALA A 362 -21.82 10.59 -3.74
N THR A 363 -20.79 11.27 -3.30
CA THR A 363 -20.23 12.42 -4.01
C THR A 363 -18.81 12.12 -4.44
N ILE A 364 -18.43 12.60 -5.63
CA ILE A 364 -17.07 12.54 -6.13
C ILE A 364 -16.53 13.95 -6.37
N GLN A 365 -15.29 14.18 -5.97
CA GLN A 365 -14.62 15.47 -6.08
C GLN A 365 -13.20 15.28 -6.59
N ILE A 366 -12.74 16.13 -7.50
CA ILE A 366 -11.34 16.18 -7.94
C ILE A 366 -10.53 16.93 -6.88
N LEU A 367 -9.53 16.27 -6.30
CA LEU A 367 -8.58 16.90 -5.36
C LEU A 367 -7.38 17.53 -6.10
N ASP A 368 -6.81 16.78 -7.04
CA ASP A 368 -5.67 17.23 -7.86
C ASP A 368 -5.64 16.51 -9.21
N LYS A 369 -4.53 16.63 -9.96
CA LYS A 369 -4.38 16.06 -11.30
C LYS A 369 -4.48 14.53 -11.34
N GLU A 370 -4.15 13.84 -10.23
CA GLU A 370 -4.05 12.39 -10.18
C GLU A 370 -5.00 11.75 -9.16
N THR A 371 -5.76 12.55 -8.37
CA THR A 371 -6.52 12.02 -7.23
C THR A 371 -7.95 12.54 -7.22
N VAL A 372 -8.88 11.62 -6.93
CA VAL A 372 -10.29 11.92 -6.68
C VAL A 372 -10.67 11.46 -5.28
N LEU A 373 -11.60 12.16 -4.66
CA LEU A 373 -12.20 11.85 -3.38
C LEU A 373 -13.63 11.38 -3.59
N VAL A 374 -13.95 10.20 -3.09
CA VAL A 374 -15.31 9.68 -3.03
C VAL A 374 -15.78 9.71 -1.58
N LYS A 375 -16.92 10.36 -1.32
CA LYS A 375 -17.57 10.42 0.00
C LYS A 375 -18.93 9.74 -0.07
N ALA A 376 -19.24 8.90 0.90
CA ALA A 376 -20.54 8.25 1.00
C ALA A 376 -20.91 7.96 2.45
N ALA A 377 -22.23 7.85 2.69
CA ALA A 377 -22.77 7.41 3.96
C ALA A 377 -23.50 6.08 3.78
N ILE A 378 -23.18 5.09 4.61
CA ILE A 378 -23.91 3.81 4.63
C ILE A 378 -25.23 4.03 5.36
N PRO A 379 -26.37 3.61 4.77
CA PRO A 379 -27.66 3.70 5.44
C PRO A 379 -27.68 2.99 6.82
N SER A 380 -28.40 3.57 7.78
CA SER A 380 -28.44 3.07 9.18
C SER A 380 -29.01 1.67 9.32
N GLU A 381 -29.85 1.25 8.37
CA GLU A 381 -30.45 -0.08 8.33
C GLU A 381 -29.46 -1.17 7.92
N ARG A 382 -28.30 -0.76 7.39
CA ARG A 382 -27.25 -1.68 6.92
C ARG A 382 -26.22 -1.88 8.02
N ILE A 383 -25.87 -3.14 8.29
CA ILE A 383 -24.80 -3.48 9.21
C ILE A 383 -23.47 -2.97 8.64
N TRP A 384 -22.87 -2.01 9.34
CA TRP A 384 -21.58 -1.43 9.01
C TRP A 384 -20.67 -1.50 10.24
N GLN A 385 -19.73 -2.44 10.24
CA GLN A 385 -18.76 -2.64 11.30
C GLN A 385 -17.36 -2.37 10.74
N TYR A 386 -17.03 -1.10 10.61
CA TYR A 386 -15.71 -0.68 10.14
C TYR A 386 -14.72 -0.63 11.30
N HIS A 387 -13.53 -1.14 11.04
CA HIS A 387 -12.34 -0.95 11.86
C HIS A 387 -11.27 -0.23 11.05
N ALA A 388 -10.57 0.72 11.68
CA ALA A 388 -9.55 1.51 11.00
C ALA A 388 -8.49 0.64 10.31
N GLY A 389 -8.08 1.05 9.11
CA GLY A 389 -7.18 0.30 8.24
C GLY A 389 -7.85 -0.70 7.27
N GLN A 390 -9.18 -0.88 7.32
CA GLN A 390 -9.90 -1.75 6.40
C GLN A 390 -10.13 -1.10 5.03
N TYR A 391 -10.44 -1.95 4.03
CA TYR A 391 -10.78 -1.54 2.68
C TYR A 391 -12.17 -2.04 2.24
N VAL A 392 -12.71 -1.43 1.21
CA VAL A 392 -13.97 -1.82 0.57
C VAL A 392 -13.77 -2.08 -0.92
N PHE A 393 -14.64 -2.90 -1.49
CA PHE A 393 -14.80 -2.94 -2.95
C PHE A 393 -15.84 -1.91 -3.36
N LEU A 394 -15.45 -1.04 -4.26
CA LEU A 394 -16.27 -0.01 -4.87
C LEU A 394 -16.72 -0.42 -6.27
N GLN A 395 -18.01 -0.30 -6.54
CA GLN A 395 -18.60 -0.38 -7.86
C GLN A 395 -19.20 0.98 -8.21
N VAL A 396 -19.06 1.41 -9.44
CA VAL A 396 -19.74 2.61 -9.98
C VAL A 396 -20.57 2.20 -11.17
N PRO A 397 -21.91 2.08 -11.04
CA PRO A 397 -22.78 1.57 -12.09
C PRO A 397 -22.71 2.36 -13.41
N LYS A 398 -22.50 3.69 -13.33
CA LYS A 398 -22.30 4.55 -14.51
C LYS A 398 -21.06 4.16 -15.34
N LEU A 399 -20.08 3.48 -14.74
CA LEU A 399 -18.88 3.00 -15.42
C LEU A 399 -19.00 1.55 -15.85
N SER A 400 -19.43 0.68 -14.93
CA SER A 400 -19.66 -0.74 -15.18
C SER A 400 -20.45 -1.39 -14.04
N TYR A 401 -21.41 -2.25 -14.39
CA TYR A 401 -22.15 -3.05 -13.40
C TYR A 401 -21.34 -4.23 -12.85
N PHE A 402 -20.23 -4.58 -13.49
CA PHE A 402 -19.49 -5.80 -13.18
C PHE A 402 -18.13 -5.55 -12.52
N GLN A 403 -17.62 -4.32 -12.62
CA GLN A 403 -16.29 -3.99 -12.10
C GLN A 403 -16.36 -3.56 -10.63
N TRP A 404 -15.61 -4.25 -9.81
CA TRP A 404 -15.41 -3.95 -8.39
C TRP A 404 -13.93 -3.74 -8.13
N HIS A 405 -13.58 -2.59 -7.59
CA HIS A 405 -12.19 -2.22 -7.31
C HIS A 405 -11.98 -2.05 -5.80
N PRO A 406 -10.88 -2.59 -5.22
CA PRO A 406 -10.58 -2.42 -3.81
C PRO A 406 -9.99 -1.04 -3.55
N PHE A 407 -10.51 -0.34 -2.53
CA PHE A 407 -9.96 0.92 -2.04
C PHE A 407 -9.97 0.94 -0.53
N THR A 408 -8.87 1.38 0.07
CA THR A 408 -8.77 1.56 1.51
C THR A 408 -9.67 2.71 1.94
N VAL A 409 -10.37 2.53 3.04
CA VAL A 409 -11.15 3.59 3.67
C VAL A 409 -10.18 4.53 4.37
N SER A 410 -10.02 5.73 3.83
CA SER A 410 -9.08 6.72 4.32
C SER A 410 -9.59 7.50 5.53
N THR A 411 -10.91 7.63 5.65
CA THR A 411 -11.58 8.28 6.77
C THR A 411 -12.93 7.60 6.98
N CYS A 412 -13.31 7.32 8.21
CA CYS A 412 -14.64 6.84 8.55
C CYS A 412 -15.06 7.37 9.92
N ILE A 413 -16.17 8.08 9.95
CA ILE A 413 -16.77 8.63 11.18
C ILE A 413 -18.23 8.15 11.22
N GLY A 414 -18.54 7.26 12.16
CA GLY A 414 -19.83 6.59 12.17
C GLY A 414 -20.08 5.80 10.88
N ASN A 415 -21.13 6.16 10.14
CA ASN A 415 -21.49 5.54 8.86
C ASN A 415 -20.96 6.29 7.62
N GLU A 416 -20.33 7.45 7.80
CA GLU A 416 -19.75 8.21 6.71
C GLU A 416 -18.31 7.81 6.47
N PHE A 417 -17.97 7.49 5.22
CA PHE A 417 -16.61 7.11 4.84
C PHE A 417 -16.12 7.86 3.60
N GLN A 418 -14.80 7.93 3.48
CA GLN A 418 -14.12 8.58 2.38
C GLN A 418 -13.07 7.65 1.78
N LEU A 419 -12.93 7.73 0.45
CA LEU A 419 -11.92 7.02 -0.33
C LEU A 419 -11.10 8.01 -1.13
N HIS A 420 -9.79 8.07 -0.91
CA HIS A 420 -8.85 8.78 -1.75
C HIS A 420 -8.35 7.82 -2.83
N ILE A 421 -8.64 8.12 -4.08
CA ILE A 421 -8.40 7.22 -5.22
C ILE A 421 -7.45 7.87 -6.21
N LYS A 422 -6.28 7.25 -6.40
CA LYS A 422 -5.34 7.67 -7.45
C LYS A 422 -5.81 7.19 -8.82
N THR A 423 -5.74 8.07 -9.82
CA THR A 423 -6.33 7.85 -11.16
C THR A 423 -5.31 7.36 -12.19
N ASP A 424 -4.56 6.30 -11.86
CA ASP A 424 -3.52 5.73 -12.72
C ASP A 424 -4.02 4.70 -13.74
N GLY A 425 -5.21 4.14 -13.55
CA GLY A 425 -5.78 3.08 -14.39
C GLY A 425 -6.94 3.56 -15.25
N ASN A 426 -7.30 2.81 -16.30
CA ASN A 426 -8.40 3.14 -17.20
C ASN A 426 -9.73 3.35 -16.47
N TRP A 427 -10.06 2.51 -15.48
CA TRP A 427 -11.30 2.63 -14.72
C TRP A 427 -11.27 3.86 -13.80
N THR A 428 -10.17 4.10 -13.11
CA THR A 428 -10.02 5.24 -12.20
C THR A 428 -9.93 6.56 -12.97
N SER A 429 -9.39 6.58 -14.19
CA SER A 429 -9.42 7.74 -15.08
C SER A 429 -10.86 8.04 -15.54
N ARG A 430 -11.64 7.03 -15.94
CA ARG A 430 -13.07 7.19 -16.27
C ARG A 430 -13.90 7.60 -15.04
N LEU A 431 -13.52 7.18 -13.84
CA LEU A 431 -14.15 7.65 -12.61
C LEU A 431 -13.97 9.16 -12.45
N ARG A 432 -12.78 9.67 -12.74
CA ARG A 432 -12.49 11.11 -12.74
C ARG A 432 -13.34 11.89 -13.75
N GLU A 433 -13.59 11.33 -14.94
CA GLU A 433 -14.42 11.94 -16.00
C GLU A 433 -15.89 12.11 -15.58
N LEU A 434 -16.37 11.41 -14.55
CA LEU A 434 -17.71 11.60 -13.99
C LEU A 434 -17.87 12.91 -13.19
N CYS A 435 -16.78 13.60 -12.89
CA CYS A 435 -16.82 14.91 -12.25
C CYS A 435 -17.22 15.98 -13.27
N ASN A 436 -18.47 16.42 -13.26
CA ASN A 436 -19.07 17.35 -14.24
C ASN A 436 -18.83 18.83 -13.90
N GLY A 437 -17.90 19.17 -13.02
CA GLY A 437 -17.68 20.55 -12.57
C GLY A 437 -16.29 21.08 -12.89
N GLU A 438 -16.18 22.41 -12.92
CA GLU A 438 -14.90 23.09 -12.81
C GLU A 438 -14.17 22.57 -11.54
N SER A 439 -12.86 22.51 -11.61
CA SER A 439 -11.98 21.93 -10.58
C SER A 439 -12.45 22.27 -9.15
N GLY A 440 -12.92 21.26 -8.43
CA GLY A 440 -13.25 21.36 -7.00
C GLY A 440 -14.72 21.17 -6.59
N ALA A 441 -15.70 21.29 -7.50
CA ALA A 441 -17.09 21.06 -7.13
C ALA A 441 -17.44 19.58 -7.02
N PRO A 442 -18.14 19.12 -5.96
CA PRO A 442 -18.57 17.74 -5.83
C PRO A 442 -19.68 17.38 -6.81
N SER A 443 -19.57 16.23 -7.46
CA SER A 443 -20.59 15.66 -8.36
C SER A 443 -21.28 14.46 -7.69
N ALA A 444 -22.62 14.37 -7.83
CA ALA A 444 -23.40 13.26 -7.27
C ALA A 444 -23.27 12.00 -8.15
N ILE A 445 -23.00 10.86 -7.51
CA ILE A 445 -22.95 9.54 -8.14
C ILE A 445 -23.67 8.51 -7.28
N GLU A 446 -24.01 7.37 -7.89
CA GLU A 446 -24.41 6.16 -7.15
C GLU A 446 -23.25 5.16 -7.13
N ILE A 447 -23.06 4.50 -6.01
CA ILE A 447 -22.01 3.48 -5.82
C ILE A 447 -22.58 2.20 -5.21
N GLY A 448 -21.98 1.06 -5.55
CA GLY A 448 -22.12 -0.18 -4.80
C GLY A 448 -20.92 -0.33 -3.87
N VAL A 449 -21.18 -0.71 -2.61
CA VAL A 449 -20.15 -0.93 -1.60
C VAL A 449 -20.24 -2.34 -1.07
N ASN A 450 -19.12 -3.07 -1.13
CA ASN A 450 -18.99 -4.40 -0.54
C ASN A 450 -17.79 -4.42 0.41
N GLY A 451 -17.99 -4.80 1.64
CA GLY A 451 -17.02 -4.76 2.73
C GLY A 451 -17.68 -4.29 4.03
N PRO A 452 -16.88 -3.85 5.01
CA PRO A 452 -15.42 -3.70 4.97
C PRO A 452 -14.65 -5.02 5.08
N PHE A 453 -13.42 -5.04 4.55
CA PHE A 453 -12.52 -6.19 4.56
C PHE A 453 -11.24 -5.90 5.33
N GLY A 454 -10.69 -6.93 6.01
CA GLY A 454 -9.49 -6.81 6.82
C GLY A 454 -8.21 -6.52 6.02
N ALA A 455 -7.29 -5.80 6.66
CA ALA A 455 -5.96 -5.47 6.13
C ALA A 455 -4.89 -5.57 7.24
N PRO A 456 -3.59 -5.71 6.89
CA PRO A 456 -2.50 -5.80 7.87
C PRO A 456 -2.42 -4.62 8.84
N ALA A 457 -2.79 -3.41 8.41
CA ALA A 457 -2.79 -2.20 9.24
C ALA A 457 -3.65 -2.30 10.50
N GLN A 458 -4.66 -3.19 10.54
CA GLN A 458 -5.49 -3.39 11.74
C GLN A 458 -4.71 -3.86 12.97
N ARG A 459 -3.53 -4.46 12.77
CA ARG A 459 -2.63 -4.87 13.86
C ARG A 459 -1.95 -3.72 14.59
N PHE A 460 -2.14 -2.49 14.10
CA PHE A 460 -1.63 -1.29 14.75
C PHE A 460 -2.02 -1.21 16.24
N TYR A 461 -3.22 -1.66 16.59
CA TYR A 461 -3.72 -1.61 17.96
C TYR A 461 -3.05 -2.61 18.93
N ASP A 462 -2.29 -3.57 18.39
CA ASP A 462 -1.50 -4.52 19.20
C ASP A 462 -0.26 -3.86 19.85
N PHE A 463 0.08 -2.62 19.44
CA PHE A 463 1.29 -1.92 19.89
C PHE A 463 0.94 -0.58 20.52
N SER A 464 1.54 -0.30 21.68
CA SER A 464 1.46 1.03 22.32
C SER A 464 2.37 2.05 21.64
N HIS A 465 3.50 1.62 21.08
CA HIS A 465 4.45 2.46 20.38
C HIS A 465 4.58 2.02 18.93
N SER A 466 4.43 2.94 18.00
CA SER A 466 4.38 2.61 16.58
C SER A 466 5.07 3.67 15.72
N ILE A 467 5.81 3.21 14.72
CA ILE A 467 6.29 4.03 13.62
C ILE A 467 5.44 3.68 12.40
N VAL A 468 4.80 4.67 11.82
CA VAL A 468 3.92 4.51 10.66
C VAL A 468 4.52 5.24 9.47
N VAL A 469 4.75 4.54 8.37
CA VAL A 469 5.40 5.10 7.18
C VAL A 469 4.51 4.90 5.95
N GLY A 470 3.93 5.99 5.45
CA GLY A 470 3.14 6.04 4.23
C GLY A 470 3.90 6.66 3.07
N ALA A 471 3.85 6.05 1.87
CA ALA A 471 4.41 6.63 0.65
C ALA A 471 3.31 6.94 -0.38
N GLY A 472 3.15 8.22 -0.73
CA GLY A 472 2.09 8.68 -1.63
C GLY A 472 0.70 8.30 -1.12
N ILE A 473 -0.10 7.64 -1.96
CA ILE A 473 -1.45 7.17 -1.61
C ILE A 473 -1.42 6.03 -0.56
N GLY A 474 -0.27 5.39 -0.33
CA GLY A 474 -0.09 4.39 0.73
C GLY A 474 -0.27 4.92 2.16
N VAL A 475 -0.56 6.20 2.33
CA VAL A 475 -0.95 6.79 3.61
C VAL A 475 -2.38 6.42 4.03
N THR A 476 -3.24 6.02 3.08
CA THR A 476 -4.68 5.83 3.33
C THR A 476 -5.06 4.84 4.43
N PRO A 477 -4.42 3.68 4.65
CA PRO A 477 -4.75 2.82 5.78
C PRO A 477 -4.44 3.51 7.12
N PHE A 478 -3.40 4.31 7.13
CA PHE A 478 -2.92 4.98 8.33
C PHE A 478 -3.70 6.26 8.65
N SER A 479 -4.23 6.95 7.62
CA SER A 479 -5.13 8.09 7.85
C SER A 479 -6.43 7.65 8.56
N GLY A 480 -6.99 6.49 8.21
CA GLY A 480 -8.13 5.92 8.90
C GLY A 480 -7.84 5.61 10.38
N ILE A 481 -6.62 5.15 10.69
CA ILE A 481 -6.17 4.92 12.06
C ILE A 481 -6.05 6.25 12.83
N LEU A 482 -5.46 7.29 12.22
CA LEU A 482 -5.36 8.61 12.85
C LEU A 482 -6.74 9.21 13.14
N VAL A 483 -7.71 9.02 12.23
CA VAL A 483 -9.10 9.46 12.45
C VAL A 483 -9.72 8.75 13.65
N ASP A 484 -9.58 7.42 13.72
CA ASP A 484 -10.15 6.63 14.83
C ASP A 484 -9.54 7.02 16.18
N LEU A 485 -8.24 7.27 16.22
CA LEU A 485 -7.56 7.71 17.44
C LEU A 485 -8.01 9.12 17.86
N GLN A 486 -8.10 10.04 16.89
CA GLN A 486 -8.53 11.40 17.17
C GLN A 486 -10.00 11.45 17.63
N GLU A 487 -10.88 10.63 17.03
CA GLU A 487 -12.28 10.53 17.46
C GLU A 487 -12.43 9.95 18.87
N LYS A 488 -11.55 9.05 19.28
CA LYS A 488 -11.51 8.51 20.64
C LYS A 488 -11.01 9.56 21.63
N ASP A 489 -9.92 10.22 21.27
CA ASP A 489 -9.33 11.30 22.07
C ASP A 489 -10.34 12.45 22.30
N ASP A 490 -11.00 12.92 21.24
CA ASP A 490 -12.04 13.94 21.33
C ASP A 490 -13.21 13.52 22.24
N LYS A 491 -13.66 12.26 22.18
CA LYS A 491 -14.75 11.74 23.02
C LYS A 491 -14.39 11.61 24.50
N GLU A 492 -13.15 11.25 24.79
CA GLU A 492 -12.65 11.15 26.17
C GLU A 492 -12.54 12.54 26.82
N HIS A 493 -12.29 13.58 26.01
CA HIS A 493 -12.14 14.96 26.47
C HIS A 493 -13.37 15.84 26.25
N GLU A 494 -14.44 15.33 25.58
CA GLU A 494 -15.78 15.95 25.58
C GLU A 494 -16.45 15.80 26.95
N GLY A 495 -15.94 16.48 27.97
CA GLY A 495 -16.77 17.01 29.02
C GLY A 495 -17.69 18.12 28.44
N PRO A 496 -18.80 18.58 29.06
CA PRO A 496 -19.83 19.40 28.42
C PRO A 496 -19.28 20.74 27.92
N ALA A 497 -18.61 20.71 26.80
CA ALA A 497 -18.02 21.87 26.14
C ALA A 497 -18.90 22.35 24.98
N THR A 498 -19.96 23.01 25.31
CA THR A 498 -20.42 24.15 24.53
C THR A 498 -19.40 25.27 24.70
N GLY A 499 -18.37 25.27 23.91
CA GLY A 499 -17.36 26.32 23.96
C GLY A 499 -16.54 26.32 22.70
N LYS A 500 -16.86 27.24 21.78
CA LYS A 500 -16.00 27.67 20.69
C LYS A 500 -14.54 27.67 21.17
N ALA A 501 -13.67 26.92 20.52
CA ALA A 501 -12.24 27.01 20.71
C ALA A 501 -11.85 28.49 20.67
N LYS A 502 -11.46 29.05 21.79
CA LYS A 502 -10.88 30.38 21.82
C LYS A 502 -9.50 30.26 21.16
N ASP A 503 -9.44 30.91 20.05
CA ASP A 503 -8.24 31.20 19.30
C ASP A 503 -7.24 31.93 20.21
N THR A 504 -6.24 31.23 20.72
CA THR A 504 -5.11 31.83 21.39
C THR A 504 -3.89 31.63 20.54
N THR A 505 -3.77 32.46 19.54
CA THR A 505 -2.61 32.61 18.67
C THR A 505 -1.53 33.41 19.41
N GLU A 506 -0.58 32.74 20.00
CA GLU A 506 0.75 33.32 20.20
C GLU A 506 1.74 32.64 19.24
N PRO A 507 2.46 33.42 18.43
CA PRO A 507 3.49 32.87 17.56
C PRO A 507 4.68 32.42 18.40
N ARG A 508 4.97 31.14 18.41
CA ARG A 508 6.17 30.62 19.05
C ARG A 508 7.30 30.53 18.01
N GLU A 509 8.40 31.23 18.25
CA GLU A 509 9.64 31.19 17.47
C GLU A 509 10.34 29.81 17.46
N THR A 510 9.79 28.82 18.14
CA THR A 510 10.39 27.49 18.37
C THR A 510 9.73 26.36 17.59
N LEU A 511 9.28 26.58 16.35
CA LEU A 511 8.65 25.56 15.52
C LEU A 511 9.64 24.76 14.63
N MET A 512 10.93 24.88 14.86
CA MET A 512 11.94 24.04 14.17
C MET A 512 12.02 22.61 14.72
N HIS A 513 11.47 22.38 15.93
CA HIS A 513 11.42 21.06 16.54
C HIS A 513 9.97 20.59 16.48
N GLY A 514 9.68 19.71 15.53
CA GLY A 514 8.44 18.95 15.54
C GLY A 514 8.44 18.10 16.81
N GLY A 515 7.62 18.44 17.74
CA GLY A 515 7.51 17.61 18.91
C GLY A 515 6.76 18.28 20.02
N SER A 516 6.01 17.49 20.72
CA SER A 516 5.73 17.70 22.12
C SER A 516 7.00 18.22 22.77
N GLY A 517 6.95 19.38 23.40
CA GLY A 517 8.06 19.88 24.21
C GLY A 517 8.50 18.75 25.16
N ASP A 518 9.79 18.65 25.45
CA ASP A 518 10.39 17.64 26.33
C ASP A 518 9.53 17.37 27.56
N ARG A 519 8.62 16.40 27.43
CA ARG A 519 7.83 15.94 28.57
C ARG A 519 8.70 15.04 29.41
N HIS A 520 8.80 15.38 30.68
CA HIS A 520 9.48 14.52 31.61
C HIS A 520 8.79 13.15 31.66
N PRO A 521 9.53 12.04 31.64
CA PRO A 521 8.97 10.67 31.65
C PRO A 521 7.98 10.37 32.79
N SER A 522 8.03 11.14 33.87
CA SER A 522 7.08 11.02 34.99
C SER A 522 5.64 11.46 34.67
N THR A 523 5.41 12.04 33.48
CA THR A 523 4.11 12.59 33.06
C THR A 523 3.35 11.71 32.08
N TYR A 524 3.81 10.47 31.83
CA TYR A 524 3.10 9.53 30.97
C TYR A 524 2.02 8.75 31.73
N ALA A 525 0.83 8.66 31.14
CA ALA A 525 -0.26 7.86 31.66
C ALA A 525 0.00 6.35 31.49
N PRO A 526 -0.69 5.48 32.24
CA PRO A 526 -0.52 4.02 32.08
C PRO A 526 -0.92 3.48 30.69
N ASP A 527 -1.83 4.16 30.02
CA ASP A 527 -2.33 3.85 28.68
C ASP A 527 -1.62 4.65 27.56
N TYR A 528 -0.49 5.27 27.89
CA TYR A 528 0.26 6.10 26.96
C TYR A 528 0.55 5.39 25.64
N ARG A 529 0.22 6.07 24.55
CA ARG A 529 0.46 5.62 23.18
C ARG A 529 1.25 6.66 22.40
N ARG A 530 2.32 6.22 21.75
CA ARG A 530 3.13 7.07 20.87
C ARG A 530 3.09 6.59 19.42
N ILE A 531 2.96 7.55 18.50
CA ILE A 531 2.90 7.30 17.07
C ILE A 531 3.82 8.28 16.35
N ASP A 532 4.89 7.77 15.75
CA ASP A 532 5.73 8.54 14.86
C ASP A 532 5.23 8.32 13.42
N PHE A 533 4.48 9.30 12.92
CA PHE A 533 3.79 9.23 11.63
C PHE A 533 4.63 9.91 10.54
N HIS A 534 5.18 9.13 9.61
CA HIS A 534 5.98 9.59 8.50
C HIS A 534 5.22 9.46 7.19
N TRP A 535 4.99 10.58 6.51
CA TRP A 535 4.35 10.58 5.21
C TRP A 535 5.26 11.18 4.14
N THR A 536 5.63 10.36 3.15
CA THR A 536 6.46 10.78 2.03
C THR A 536 5.61 10.94 0.77
N VAL A 537 5.65 12.09 0.14
CA VAL A 537 4.96 12.38 -1.11
C VAL A 537 5.95 12.84 -2.18
N ARG A 538 5.60 12.64 -3.44
CA ARG A 538 6.40 13.18 -4.53
C ARG A 538 6.18 14.67 -4.67
N GLU A 539 4.93 15.08 -4.71
CA GLU A 539 4.50 16.46 -4.93
C GLU A 539 3.71 16.98 -3.72
N ARG A 540 3.84 18.27 -3.46
CA ARG A 540 3.20 18.93 -2.31
C ARG A 540 1.67 18.91 -2.35
N ASN A 541 1.06 18.91 -3.56
CA ASN A 541 -0.40 18.87 -3.68
C ASN A 541 -1.02 17.66 -2.98
N SER A 542 -0.28 16.55 -2.91
CA SER A 542 -0.73 15.35 -2.20
C SER A 542 -0.92 15.57 -0.70
N LEU A 543 -0.16 16.51 -0.09
CA LEU A 543 -0.32 16.83 1.34
C LEU A 543 -1.67 17.47 1.66
N LEU A 544 -2.28 18.14 0.67
CA LEU A 544 -3.59 18.77 0.82
C LEU A 544 -4.72 17.74 1.01
N TRP A 545 -4.52 16.47 0.60
CA TRP A 545 -5.55 15.43 0.77
C TRP A 545 -5.96 15.22 2.22
N LEU A 546 -5.01 15.33 3.14
CA LEU A 546 -5.19 15.06 4.57
C LEU A 546 -4.82 16.25 5.44
N SER A 547 -4.66 17.45 4.87
CA SER A 547 -4.23 18.64 5.62
C SER A 547 -5.15 18.95 6.79
N ASP A 548 -6.47 18.84 6.61
CA ASP A 548 -7.45 19.09 7.66
C ASP A 548 -7.29 18.07 8.81
N LEU A 549 -7.12 16.79 8.50
CA LEU A 549 -6.90 15.75 9.50
C LEU A 549 -5.59 15.99 10.26
N LEU A 550 -4.47 16.18 9.52
CA LEU A 550 -3.18 16.39 10.15
C LEU A 550 -3.14 17.64 11.02
N ASN A 551 -3.77 18.72 10.56
CA ASN A 551 -3.89 19.95 11.34
C ASN A 551 -4.79 19.78 12.57
N ARG A 552 -5.91 19.01 12.48
CA ARG A 552 -6.75 18.67 13.63
C ARG A 552 -5.95 17.93 14.70
N VAL A 553 -5.24 16.87 14.29
CA VAL A 553 -4.35 16.10 15.19
C VAL A 553 -3.29 17.00 15.82
N SER A 554 -2.61 17.84 15.01
CA SER A 554 -1.58 18.75 15.53
C SER A 554 -2.12 19.76 16.55
N ARG A 555 -3.33 20.30 16.33
CA ARG A 555 -3.99 21.21 17.30
C ARG A 555 -4.35 20.47 18.58
N SER A 556 -4.90 19.25 18.50
CA SER A 556 -5.18 18.39 19.65
C SER A 556 -3.91 18.15 20.45
N GLN A 557 -2.82 17.75 19.82
CA GLN A 557 -1.54 17.53 20.49
C GLN A 557 -0.99 18.80 21.17
N GLN A 558 -1.12 19.97 20.53
CA GLN A 558 -0.75 21.25 21.13
C GLN A 558 -1.62 21.62 22.34
N TRP A 559 -2.91 21.29 22.29
CA TRP A 559 -3.83 21.52 23.40
C TRP A 559 -3.48 20.61 24.58
N HIS A 560 -3.31 19.32 24.37
CA HIS A 560 -2.90 18.33 25.39
C HIS A 560 -1.57 18.70 26.03
N ALA A 561 -0.60 19.14 25.23
CA ALA A 561 0.69 19.58 25.75
C ALA A 561 0.59 20.74 26.76
N LYS A 562 -0.48 21.57 26.66
CA LYS A 562 -0.68 22.71 27.55
C LYS A 562 -1.58 22.42 28.78
N HIS A 563 -2.50 21.48 28.66
CA HIS A 563 -3.58 21.30 29.62
C HIS A 563 -3.52 20.01 30.42
N ASP A 564 -2.88 18.94 29.85
CA ASP A 564 -2.87 17.65 30.50
C ASP A 564 -1.67 17.50 31.45
N GLU A 565 -1.93 16.98 32.64
CA GLU A 565 -0.88 16.61 33.59
C GLU A 565 -0.09 15.38 33.12
N GLN A 566 -0.78 14.45 32.44
CA GLN A 566 -0.20 13.22 31.89
C GLN A 566 -0.52 13.07 30.40
N ALA A 567 0.42 12.59 29.62
CA ALA A 567 0.18 12.31 28.20
C ALA A 567 -0.44 10.92 28.02
N HIS A 568 -1.58 10.85 27.33
CA HIS A 568 -2.24 9.61 26.91
C HIS A 568 -1.90 9.27 25.47
N LEU A 569 -1.94 10.25 24.57
CA LEU A 569 -1.67 10.10 23.15
C LEU A 569 -0.61 11.11 22.69
N ASP A 570 0.46 10.63 22.04
CA ASP A 570 1.52 11.45 21.44
C ASP A 570 1.65 11.10 19.96
N VAL A 571 1.15 11.96 19.07
CA VAL A 571 1.22 11.78 17.61
C VAL A 571 2.19 12.78 17.02
N ARG A 572 3.34 12.29 16.55
CA ARG A 572 4.40 13.09 15.93
C ARG A 572 4.31 12.98 14.41
N ILE A 573 3.95 14.07 13.77
CA ILE A 573 3.72 14.11 12.31
C ILE A 573 4.95 14.63 11.60
N HIS A 574 5.50 13.80 10.69
CA HIS A 574 6.64 14.10 9.84
C HIS A 574 6.26 13.94 8.37
N THR A 575 6.21 15.04 7.64
CA THR A 575 5.90 15.03 6.20
C THR A 575 7.13 15.34 5.36
N HIS A 576 7.28 14.63 4.21
CA HIS A 576 8.43 14.79 3.32
C HIS A 576 7.99 14.94 1.86
N ILE A 577 8.48 15.97 1.18
CA ILE A 577 8.30 16.16 -0.26
C ILE A 577 9.59 15.72 -0.97
N THR A 578 9.48 14.66 -1.78
CA THR A 578 10.64 14.04 -2.43
C THR A 578 10.94 14.56 -3.83
N GLN A 579 10.12 15.47 -4.38
CA GLN A 579 10.36 16.13 -5.65
C GLN A 579 11.62 16.99 -5.59
N LYS A 580 12.55 16.72 -6.50
CA LYS A 580 13.81 17.46 -6.58
C LYS A 580 13.62 18.71 -7.43
N HIS A 581 14.17 19.80 -6.94
CA HIS A 581 14.35 21.03 -7.70
C HIS A 581 15.86 21.30 -7.86
N ASN A 582 16.29 21.55 -9.09
CA ASN A 582 17.71 21.75 -9.38
C ASN A 582 18.13 23.22 -9.30
N LYS A 583 17.16 24.15 -9.31
CA LYS A 583 17.41 25.59 -9.24
C LYS A 583 17.56 26.02 -7.78
N ILE A 584 18.62 26.75 -7.49
CA ILE A 584 18.91 27.21 -6.12
C ILE A 584 17.83 28.17 -5.59
N ALA A 585 17.30 29.07 -6.41
CA ALA A 585 16.24 29.98 -6.01
C ALA A 585 14.96 29.19 -5.62
N THR A 586 14.54 28.21 -6.42
CA THR A 586 13.38 27.35 -6.10
C THR A 586 13.61 26.60 -4.79
N HIS A 587 14.85 26.12 -4.54
CA HIS A 587 15.19 25.45 -3.29
C HIS A 587 15.09 26.40 -2.08
N VAL A 588 15.69 27.59 -2.16
CA VAL A 588 15.67 28.56 -1.08
C VAL A 588 14.23 29.05 -0.78
N TYR A 589 13.50 29.46 -1.83
CA TYR A 589 12.16 30.00 -1.63
C TYR A 589 11.16 28.95 -1.11
N ARG A 590 11.27 27.68 -1.52
CA ARG A 590 10.37 26.64 -0.97
C ARG A 590 10.56 26.47 0.55
N TRP A 591 11.80 26.57 1.05
CA TRP A 591 12.07 26.56 2.47
C TRP A 591 11.52 27.79 3.18
N LEU A 592 11.72 28.97 2.60
CA LEU A 592 11.20 30.22 3.15
C LEU A 592 9.67 30.24 3.19
N LEU A 593 9.02 29.77 2.12
CA LEU A 593 7.56 29.65 2.08
C LEU A 593 7.05 28.64 3.08
N GLU A 594 7.70 27.48 3.21
CA GLU A 594 7.31 26.45 4.17
C GLU A 594 7.36 26.98 5.62
N MET A 595 8.37 27.79 5.93
CA MET A 595 8.58 28.37 7.25
C MET A 595 7.78 29.65 7.48
N HIS A 596 7.10 30.19 6.46
CA HIS A 596 6.30 31.40 6.60
C HIS A 596 4.96 31.11 7.25
N ARG A 597 4.73 31.72 8.40
CA ARG A 597 3.46 31.64 9.14
C ARG A 597 3.15 32.99 9.73
N THR A 598 1.87 33.38 9.71
CA THR A 598 1.36 34.60 10.35
C THR A 598 0.31 34.24 11.38
N PRO A 599 -0.05 35.13 12.31
CA PRO A 599 -1.13 34.89 13.26
C PRO A 599 -2.47 34.58 12.58
N GLU A 600 -2.73 35.21 11.42
CA GLU A 600 -3.95 35.00 10.61
C GLU A 600 -3.88 33.67 9.83
N HIS A 601 -2.68 33.27 9.41
CA HIS A 601 -2.41 32.06 8.66
C HIS A 601 -1.29 31.23 9.32
N PRO A 602 -1.64 30.41 10.35
CA PRO A 602 -0.66 29.64 11.10
C PRO A 602 -0.12 28.42 10.35
N THR A 603 -0.73 28.08 9.21
CA THR A 603 -0.30 26.99 8.34
C THR A 603 0.67 27.45 7.27
N SER A 604 1.53 26.54 6.77
CA SER A 604 2.41 26.84 5.65
C SER A 604 1.63 27.23 4.38
N PRO A 605 1.99 28.32 3.68
CA PRO A 605 1.36 28.67 2.41
C PRO A 605 1.70 27.66 1.29
N LEU A 606 2.72 26.83 1.49
CA LEU A 606 3.12 25.83 0.52
C LEU A 606 2.39 24.50 0.69
N THR A 607 2.23 24.03 1.93
CA THR A 607 1.72 22.69 2.22
C THR A 607 0.37 22.68 2.93
N GLY A 608 -0.08 23.82 3.49
CA GLY A 608 -1.29 23.92 4.29
C GLY A 608 -1.20 23.28 5.67
N LEU A 609 -0.01 22.84 6.09
CA LEU A 609 0.19 22.13 7.36
C LEU A 609 0.69 23.08 8.46
N LEU A 610 0.27 22.79 9.69
CA LEU A 610 0.80 23.42 10.89
C LEU A 610 2.23 22.94 11.17
N ASN A 611 2.49 21.63 11.00
CA ASN A 611 3.81 21.06 11.20
C ASN A 611 4.72 21.35 10.01
N PRO A 612 6.02 21.58 10.23
CA PRO A 612 6.98 21.77 9.15
C PRO A 612 7.09 20.53 8.25
N THR A 613 7.17 20.78 6.95
CA THR A 613 7.42 19.73 5.96
C THR A 613 8.90 19.75 5.56
N LEU A 614 9.52 18.59 5.56
CA LEU A 614 10.90 18.41 5.14
C LEU A 614 10.98 18.15 3.62
N PHE A 615 12.06 18.58 3.01
CA PHE A 615 12.30 18.36 1.59
C PHE A 615 13.41 17.34 1.40
N GLY A 616 13.19 16.38 0.49
CA GLY A 616 14.07 15.26 0.27
C GLY A 616 13.51 13.94 0.78
N ARG A 617 14.28 12.87 0.61
CA ARG A 617 13.91 11.54 1.11
C ARG A 617 14.34 11.37 2.56
N PRO A 618 13.47 10.87 3.42
CA PRO A 618 13.84 10.58 4.80
C PRO A 618 14.91 9.47 4.87
N ASP A 619 15.85 9.65 5.78
CA ASP A 619 16.81 8.61 6.17
C ASP A 619 16.20 7.73 7.26
N PHE A 620 15.52 6.68 6.85
CA PHE A 620 14.86 5.77 7.79
C PHE A 620 15.83 5.00 8.68
N VAL A 621 17.10 4.90 8.31
CA VAL A 621 18.11 4.28 9.17
C VAL A 621 18.37 5.16 10.39
N LYS A 622 18.66 6.45 10.16
CA LYS A 622 18.85 7.42 11.24
C LYS A 622 17.60 7.62 12.07
N ILE A 623 16.42 7.69 11.42
CA ILE A 623 15.13 7.84 12.10
C ILE A 623 14.88 6.68 13.08
N LEU A 624 15.07 5.44 12.65
CA LEU A 624 14.86 4.29 13.52
C LEU A 624 15.91 4.22 14.63
N ASP A 625 17.16 4.59 14.35
CA ASP A 625 18.22 4.63 15.36
C ASP A 625 17.91 5.63 16.47
N HIS A 626 17.50 6.83 16.07
CA HIS A 626 17.10 7.87 17.04
C HIS A 626 15.89 7.41 17.86
N HIS A 627 14.86 6.87 17.19
CA HIS A 627 13.69 6.32 17.89
C HIS A 627 14.09 5.22 18.89
N TYR A 628 15.09 4.38 18.56
CA TYR A 628 15.56 3.35 19.48
C TYR A 628 16.17 3.95 20.76
N GLU A 629 16.99 4.99 20.63
CA GLU A 629 17.57 5.67 21.80
C GLU A 629 16.48 6.34 22.66
N GLU A 630 15.48 6.97 22.04
CA GLU A 630 14.32 7.51 22.77
C GLU A 630 13.54 6.41 23.51
N MET A 631 13.34 5.24 22.89
CA MET A 631 12.65 4.10 23.53
C MET A 631 13.45 3.51 24.68
N LYS A 632 14.78 3.54 24.60
CA LYS A 632 15.65 3.15 25.72
C LYS A 632 15.45 4.06 26.93
N VAL A 633 15.43 5.38 26.70
CA VAL A 633 15.17 6.36 27.75
C VAL A 633 13.79 6.15 28.35
N TYR A 634 12.77 5.99 27.49
CA TYR A 634 11.40 5.73 27.95
C TYR A 634 11.29 4.45 28.78
N LYS A 635 11.88 3.34 28.32
CA LYS A 635 11.87 2.07 29.05
C LYS A 635 12.62 2.17 30.39
N ALA A 636 13.74 2.88 30.45
CA ALA A 636 14.46 3.08 31.70
C ALA A 636 13.60 3.74 32.79
N VAL A 637 12.72 4.67 32.38
CA VAL A 637 11.78 5.31 33.29
C VAL A 637 10.63 4.38 33.70
N LEU A 638 10.15 3.53 32.80
CA LEU A 638 9.17 2.51 33.18
C LEU A 638 9.74 1.57 34.24
N VAL A 639 10.99 1.14 34.06
CA VAL A 639 11.71 0.27 35.01
C VAL A 639 11.94 0.98 36.36
N GLU A 640 12.22 2.28 36.39
CA GLU A 640 12.34 3.05 37.61
C GLU A 640 11.05 3.08 38.42
N LYS A 641 9.90 3.17 37.73
CA LYS A 641 8.56 3.12 38.35
C LYS A 641 8.14 1.71 38.75
N ASP A 642 8.45 0.72 37.93
CA ASP A 642 8.09 -0.67 38.11
C ASP A 642 9.24 -1.59 37.68
N PRO A 643 10.04 -2.10 38.63
CA PRO A 643 11.18 -2.95 38.32
C PRO A 643 10.86 -4.27 37.60
N GLU A 644 9.60 -4.75 37.62
CA GLU A 644 9.20 -5.95 36.89
C GLU A 644 9.23 -5.71 35.36
N GLN A 645 9.09 -4.46 34.93
CA GLN A 645 9.20 -4.05 33.53
C GLN A 645 10.60 -4.28 32.91
N LEU A 646 11.62 -4.50 33.73
CA LEU A 646 12.96 -4.82 33.23
C LEU A 646 12.96 -6.12 32.43
N ASP A 647 12.20 -7.10 32.89
CA ASP A 647 12.13 -8.41 32.28
C ASP A 647 11.10 -8.54 31.16
N GLU A 648 10.22 -7.57 31.01
CA GLU A 648 9.23 -7.54 29.95
C GLU A 648 9.81 -7.10 28.60
N GLU A 649 9.33 -7.72 27.52
CA GLU A 649 9.64 -7.29 26.15
C GLU A 649 8.88 -6.01 25.82
N PHE A 650 9.60 -4.98 25.39
CA PHE A 650 9.01 -3.73 24.91
C PHE A 650 8.87 -3.76 23.40
N LYS A 651 7.63 -3.84 22.91
CA LYS A 651 7.32 -4.05 21.49
C LYS A 651 6.95 -2.75 20.78
N VAL A 652 7.68 -2.45 19.69
CA VAL A 652 7.43 -1.33 18.80
C VAL A 652 6.94 -1.84 17.46
N GLY A 653 5.75 -1.38 17.00
CA GLY A 653 5.22 -1.70 15.68
C GLY A 653 5.78 -0.77 14.61
N VAL A 654 6.26 -1.31 13.49
CA VAL A 654 6.68 -0.53 12.32
C VAL A 654 5.80 -0.90 11.14
N PHE A 655 4.90 0.01 10.78
CA PHE A 655 3.90 -0.18 9.73
C PHE A 655 4.31 0.59 8.48
N PHE A 656 4.38 -0.10 7.36
CA PHE A 656 4.81 0.50 6.10
C PHE A 656 3.86 0.19 4.95
N CYS A 657 3.52 1.21 4.17
CA CYS A 657 2.86 1.05 2.88
C CYS A 657 3.53 1.92 1.83
N GLY A 658 4.16 1.26 0.84
CA GLY A 658 4.91 1.95 -0.21
C GLY A 658 5.79 1.01 -1.03
N THR A 659 6.89 1.55 -1.58
CA THR A 659 7.78 0.81 -2.47
C THR A 659 8.58 -0.27 -1.72
N PRO A 660 8.77 -1.48 -2.29
CA PRO A 660 9.47 -2.59 -1.63
C PRO A 660 10.88 -2.25 -1.13
N VAL A 661 11.62 -1.40 -1.87
CA VAL A 661 12.99 -0.98 -1.49
C VAL A 661 13.04 -0.32 -0.11
N VAL A 662 12.07 0.54 0.20
CA VAL A 662 11.98 1.17 1.53
C VAL A 662 11.57 0.13 2.58
N GLY A 663 10.65 -0.77 2.24
CA GLY A 663 10.26 -1.88 3.10
C GLY A 663 11.44 -2.77 3.50
N GLU A 664 12.33 -3.11 2.55
CA GLU A 664 13.54 -3.90 2.83
C GLU A 664 14.51 -3.17 3.79
N ILE A 665 14.66 -1.85 3.65
CA ILE A 665 15.50 -1.04 4.55
C ILE A 665 14.91 -1.04 5.97
N LEU A 666 13.61 -0.76 6.08
CA LEU A 666 12.91 -0.76 7.37
C LEU A 666 12.98 -2.13 8.04
N ALA A 667 12.73 -3.21 7.29
CA ALA A 667 12.78 -4.57 7.81
C ALA A 667 14.19 -4.97 8.31
N ASP A 668 15.25 -4.62 7.55
CA ASP A 668 16.63 -4.86 7.96
C ASP A 668 16.94 -4.10 9.25
N ARG A 669 16.53 -2.81 9.32
CA ARG A 669 16.83 -1.97 10.48
C ARG A 669 16.07 -2.41 11.72
N CYS A 670 14.79 -2.71 11.62
CA CYS A 670 13.99 -3.27 12.73
C CYS A 670 14.65 -4.49 13.35
N ARG A 671 15.15 -5.39 12.50
CA ARG A 671 15.82 -6.59 12.99
C ARG A 671 17.15 -6.30 13.70
N LEU A 672 17.93 -5.35 13.17
CA LEU A 672 19.18 -4.96 13.82
C LEU A 672 18.92 -4.33 15.20
N LEU A 673 17.91 -3.46 15.29
CA LEU A 673 17.54 -2.82 16.54
C LEU A 673 16.99 -3.83 17.56
N SER A 674 16.19 -4.80 17.12
CA SER A 674 15.74 -5.91 17.99
C SER A 674 16.93 -6.76 18.49
N ALA A 675 17.91 -7.05 17.63
CA ALA A 675 19.13 -7.74 18.05
C ALA A 675 19.94 -6.91 19.07
N ARG A 676 20.05 -5.58 18.82
CA ARG A 676 20.68 -4.65 19.75
C ARG A 676 19.98 -4.61 21.11
N GLY A 677 18.63 -4.66 21.12
CA GLY A 677 17.83 -4.71 22.35
C GLY A 677 18.09 -5.97 23.18
N ILE A 678 18.47 -7.08 22.54
CA ILE A 678 18.92 -8.29 23.24
C ILE A 678 20.35 -8.09 23.77
N GLU A 679 21.26 -7.52 22.95
CA GLU A 679 22.67 -7.32 23.30
C GLU A 679 22.87 -6.33 24.45
N ASP A 680 22.11 -5.23 24.47
CA ASP A 680 22.21 -4.19 25.51
C ASP A 680 21.27 -4.41 26.71
N GLY A 681 20.50 -5.49 26.69
CA GLY A 681 19.58 -5.87 27.76
C GLY A 681 18.31 -5.03 27.86
N SER A 682 18.08 -4.11 26.92
CA SER A 682 16.87 -3.25 26.91
C SER A 682 15.60 -4.03 26.57
N LYS A 683 15.70 -5.22 25.94
CA LYS A 683 14.59 -6.06 25.48
C LYS A 683 13.57 -5.31 24.61
N ILE A 684 14.05 -4.32 23.81
CA ILE A 684 13.23 -3.58 22.87
C ILE A 684 13.17 -4.35 21.55
N GLU A 685 11.96 -4.69 21.10
CA GLU A 685 11.73 -5.42 19.86
C GLU A 685 10.96 -4.58 18.84
N TYR A 686 11.48 -4.50 17.61
CA TYR A 686 10.83 -3.86 16.48
C TYR A 686 10.16 -4.90 15.59
N HIS A 687 8.84 -4.78 15.42
CA HIS A 687 8.01 -5.64 14.59
C HIS A 687 7.66 -4.95 13.28
N PHE A 688 8.25 -5.38 12.18
CA PHE A 688 7.98 -4.83 10.85
C PHE A 688 6.74 -5.47 10.21
N MET A 689 5.83 -4.63 9.71
CA MET A 689 4.62 -5.02 9.00
C MET A 689 4.46 -4.19 7.74
N MET A 690 4.29 -4.88 6.60
CA MET A 690 4.11 -4.23 5.30
C MET A 690 2.70 -4.43 4.81
N GLU A 691 2.09 -3.36 4.32
CA GLU A 691 0.85 -3.37 3.57
C GLU A 691 1.14 -3.15 2.08
N VAL A 692 0.58 -4.00 1.24
CA VAL A 692 0.77 -3.95 -0.22
C VAL A 692 -0.57 -3.69 -0.88
N PHE A 693 -0.66 -2.65 -1.69
CA PHE A 693 -1.78 -2.44 -2.60
C PHE A 693 -1.49 -3.14 -3.93
N GLY A 694 -2.35 -4.07 -4.30
CA GLY A 694 -2.27 -4.79 -5.57
C GLY A 694 -2.89 -4.04 -6.74
#